data_e3553ab0dc01c9cd81cf7e12cde08785
#
_entry.id   e3553ab0dc01c9cd81cf7e12cde08785
#
_cell.length_a   1.000
_cell.length_b   1.000
_cell.length_c   1.000
_cell.angle_alpha   90.00
_cell.angle_beta   90.00
_cell.angle_gamma   90.00
#
_symmetry.space_group_name_H-M   'P 1'
#
loop_
_entity.id
_entity.type
_entity.pdbx_description
1 polymer ?
#
loop_
_entity_poly.entity_id
_entity_poly.type
_entity_poly.pdbx_seq_one_letter_code
_entity_poly.pdbx_strand_id
1 'polypeptide(L)'
;MLLSHVAPLLADTPAPTTPAPEITVTAPRGLTVGGIAPLLVLSPSELESYGADTLSDLVDALKFLTRSSRSDGAPVVLINGHLAGLVEFANLPSDAVERVEVLPETVALQYGFSENQRVLNIVLRERYRAISTRVSESGATEGGDRTTQLDASLVRLNSDARVTVLGSFQNNAKLLESDRGIDQPDSLYRTLQPEKSEDTVAATVSRTILGVSSSLEGSFDRVSSKGLQGAVDVADAPTPLKQSANTNTARVALQLTGQVGRFVWGALGSYSRLTTNSSGAIGLDDTGNLAVDRTTSALNTGGLQLSLSGRIATLPAGAVVANIKAGFGYQGFLSEDAYSGAPLARSDLVRTERSASFNTSLPIASHNNHVWAGAGDLSATVNLSLDDVSNFGALLSQSYGLDWVPIQKVHLNAIFTDHKTPPTVQQVLSPETFTPNVEMFDFVTGQTVYVTSITGGAPNLRATDDRVAIFGVSLGPLLGKTTFSAHYEQHRTRDSIGTLPPLTAGVEQAFPERFIRDVDGTLIEVDNRSVNLQRQNLNDLKWGFNAWFPFQNSVRGGTPNRFEFSVFDTWYLKDEILIRDGIPTLNLLNGAPSTAAGGQPRHQIDWTALVYRDGLGAALSGTWKGATSVESGDALAPESLSFSALGTVNLRLFADLGRLPATHDHSWTRGMRVAFQVLNLFDRRQSVEDSAGLTPLAFAPGYLDPVGRTVSLTVRKAFP
;
A
#
# COMPACT_ATOMS: atom_id res chain seq x y z
N MET A 1 5.27 -22.23 6.30
CA MET A 1 5.54 -21.52 5.07
C MET A 1 4.70 -20.30 4.78
N LEU A 2 3.53 -20.19 5.19
CA LEU A 2 2.65 -19.09 4.83
C LEU A 2 2.28 -18.20 5.96
N LEU A 3 2.83 -18.45 7.09
CA LEU A 3 2.75 -17.57 8.23
C LEU A 3 3.74 -16.41 8.20
N SER A 4 4.69 -16.40 7.29
CA SER A 4 5.34 -15.14 6.90
C SER A 4 4.33 -14.11 6.40
N HIS A 5 3.08 -14.56 6.11
CA HIS A 5 1.98 -13.71 5.69
C HIS A 5 0.98 -13.42 6.81
N VAL A 6 1.19 -14.02 8.01
CA VAL A 6 0.47 -13.61 9.23
C VAL A 6 1.30 -12.67 10.12
N ALA A 7 2.58 -12.51 9.92
CA ALA A 7 3.00 -11.15 10.11
C ALA A 7 1.98 -10.37 9.27
N PRO A 8 1.03 -9.61 9.90
CA PRO A 8 0.28 -8.72 9.04
C PRO A 8 1.36 -8.20 8.14
N LEU A 9 1.14 -8.21 6.89
CA LEU A 9 1.68 -7.17 6.09
C LEU A 9 1.25 -5.88 6.85
N LEU A 10 1.93 -5.63 7.87
CA LEU A 10 2.69 -4.44 7.99
C LEU A 10 3.61 -4.53 6.76
N ALA A 11 2.99 -4.76 5.59
CA ALA A 11 3.43 -4.15 4.37
C ALA A 11 3.86 -2.82 4.87
N ASP A 12 5.09 -2.46 4.75
CA ASP A 12 5.50 -1.11 4.87
C ASP A 12 4.28 -0.20 4.69
N THR A 13 3.44 -0.18 5.72
CA THR A 13 2.71 1.02 6.00
C THR A 13 3.87 1.91 6.26
N PRO A 14 4.23 2.77 5.30
CA PRO A 14 5.19 3.81 5.58
C PRO A 14 4.77 4.31 6.94
N ALA A 15 5.69 4.34 7.90
CA ALA A 15 5.46 4.73 9.29
C ALA A 15 4.37 5.77 9.25
N PRO A 16 3.27 5.66 10.01
CA PRO A 16 2.07 6.43 9.77
C PRO A 16 2.54 7.83 9.48
N THR A 17 2.62 8.12 8.19
CA THR A 17 3.00 9.44 7.75
C THR A 17 1.92 10.23 8.38
N THR A 18 2.26 10.94 9.43
CA THR A 18 1.38 11.88 10.10
C THR A 18 0.56 12.49 9.00
N PRO A 19 -0.75 12.27 8.93
CA PRO A 19 -1.51 12.64 7.74
C PRO A 19 -1.14 14.07 7.44
N ALA A 20 -0.48 14.27 6.31
CA ALA A 20 0.02 15.59 5.97
C ALA A 20 -1.18 16.53 5.96
N PRO A 21 -1.11 17.72 6.54
CA PRO A 21 -2.26 18.57 6.69
C PRO A 21 -2.82 18.93 5.33
N GLU A 22 -4.09 18.89 5.30
CA GLU A 22 -4.91 19.40 4.23
C GLU A 22 -4.80 20.91 4.17
N ILE A 23 -4.23 21.42 3.12
CA ILE A 23 -4.33 22.84 2.81
C ILE A 23 -5.52 23.03 1.90
N THR A 24 -6.61 23.53 2.47
CA THR A 24 -7.73 23.95 1.68
C THR A 24 -7.42 25.24 0.96
N VAL A 25 -7.28 25.16 -0.33
CA VAL A 25 -7.49 26.31 -1.19
C VAL A 25 -8.98 26.32 -1.54
N THR A 26 -9.77 27.15 -0.91
CA THR A 26 -11.17 27.38 -1.29
C THR A 26 -11.19 28.06 -2.65
N ALA A 27 -11.04 27.28 -3.72
CA ALA A 27 -11.34 27.77 -5.05
C ALA A 27 -12.86 27.80 -5.21
N PRO A 28 -13.45 28.87 -5.74
CA PRO A 28 -14.84 28.86 -6.16
C PRO A 28 -15.04 27.67 -7.10
N ARG A 29 -16.15 26.97 -6.98
CA ARG A 29 -16.48 25.83 -7.86
C ARG A 29 -16.34 26.25 -9.32
N GLY A 30 -15.40 25.60 -10.03
CA GLY A 30 -15.07 25.93 -11.43
C GLY A 30 -13.72 26.61 -11.64
N LEU A 31 -12.97 26.96 -10.59
CA LEU A 31 -11.62 27.50 -10.69
C LEU A 31 -10.57 26.46 -10.28
N THR A 32 -9.46 26.51 -10.98
CA THR A 32 -8.28 25.67 -10.81
C THR A 32 -7.72 25.71 -9.38
N VAL A 33 -7.42 24.57 -8.80
CA VAL A 33 -6.76 24.47 -7.48
C VAL A 33 -5.42 25.21 -7.56
N GLY A 34 -5.23 26.19 -6.66
CA GLY A 34 -3.99 26.99 -6.64
C GLY A 34 -3.75 27.86 -7.88
N GLY A 35 -4.73 28.05 -8.76
CA GLY A 35 -4.58 28.79 -10.01
C GLY A 35 -3.85 28.01 -11.13
N ILE A 36 -3.63 26.71 -10.94
CA ILE A 36 -2.95 25.82 -11.90
C ILE A 36 -4.01 25.03 -12.69
N ALA A 37 -3.91 25.08 -14.02
CA ALA A 37 -4.82 24.36 -14.90
C ALA A 37 -4.64 22.82 -14.76
N PRO A 38 -5.73 22.03 -14.68
CA PRO A 38 -5.63 20.61 -14.67
C PRO A 38 -5.06 20.06 -16.01
N LEU A 39 -4.27 19.00 -15.91
CA LEU A 39 -3.75 18.26 -17.07
C LEU A 39 -4.89 17.55 -17.82
N LEU A 40 -5.86 17.07 -17.06
CA LEU A 40 -7.02 16.35 -17.56
C LEU A 40 -8.19 16.57 -16.61
N VAL A 41 -9.38 16.77 -17.19
CA VAL A 41 -10.65 16.80 -16.46
C VAL A 41 -11.50 15.63 -16.95
N LEU A 42 -11.93 14.77 -16.04
CA LEU A 42 -12.84 13.66 -16.32
C LEU A 42 -14.25 14.07 -15.89
N SER A 43 -15.19 13.99 -16.83
CA SER A 43 -16.60 14.25 -16.60
C SER A 43 -17.28 13.11 -15.83
N PRO A 44 -18.47 13.32 -15.23
CA PRO A 44 -19.19 12.26 -14.53
C PRO A 44 -19.41 11.02 -15.40
N SER A 45 -19.72 11.24 -16.66
CA SER A 45 -19.93 10.16 -17.61
C SER A 45 -18.65 9.37 -17.90
N GLU A 46 -17.49 10.02 -17.96
CA GLU A 46 -16.21 9.33 -18.10
C GLU A 46 -15.87 8.53 -16.84
N LEU A 47 -16.16 9.06 -15.66
CA LEU A 47 -15.90 8.38 -14.37
C LEU A 47 -16.73 7.13 -14.19
N GLU A 48 -18.01 7.19 -14.57
CA GLU A 48 -18.92 6.04 -14.53
C GLU A 48 -18.46 4.87 -15.40
N SER A 49 -17.75 5.16 -16.49
CA SER A 49 -17.24 4.13 -17.40
C SER A 49 -16.11 3.28 -16.80
N TYR A 50 -15.52 3.67 -15.68
CA TYR A 50 -14.56 2.83 -14.95
C TYR A 50 -15.24 1.74 -14.11
N GLY A 51 -16.57 1.84 -13.91
CA GLY A 51 -17.32 0.88 -13.12
C GLY A 51 -16.90 0.87 -11.64
N ALA A 52 -16.33 1.95 -11.16
CA ALA A 52 -15.90 2.12 -9.77
C ALA A 52 -17.12 2.36 -8.88
N ASP A 53 -17.20 1.68 -7.74
CA ASP A 53 -18.29 1.81 -6.79
C ASP A 53 -18.01 2.88 -5.73
N THR A 54 -16.75 2.99 -5.32
CA THR A 54 -16.26 3.96 -4.33
C THR A 54 -15.18 4.87 -4.94
N LEU A 55 -14.79 5.92 -4.20
CA LEU A 55 -13.66 6.74 -4.62
C LEU A 55 -12.34 5.97 -4.61
N SER A 56 -12.16 5.02 -3.68
CA SER A 56 -10.99 4.15 -3.68
C SER A 56 -10.91 3.33 -4.97
N ASP A 57 -12.02 2.65 -5.33
CA ASP A 57 -12.10 1.89 -6.59
C ASP A 57 -11.84 2.80 -7.80
N LEU A 58 -12.32 4.06 -7.74
CA LEU A 58 -12.13 5.02 -8.81
C LEU A 58 -10.67 5.43 -8.95
N VAL A 59 -9.99 5.76 -7.85
CA VAL A 59 -8.56 6.12 -7.87
C VAL A 59 -7.72 4.94 -8.33
N ASP A 60 -8.04 3.72 -7.90
CA ASP A 60 -7.37 2.52 -8.38
C ASP A 60 -7.56 2.33 -9.90
N ALA A 61 -8.77 2.54 -10.39
CA ALA A 61 -9.04 2.49 -11.83
C ALA A 61 -8.33 3.62 -12.60
N LEU A 62 -8.04 4.75 -11.96
CA LEU A 62 -7.35 5.89 -12.55
C LEU A 62 -5.82 5.84 -12.38
N LYS A 63 -5.26 4.82 -11.73
CA LYS A 63 -3.80 4.70 -11.47
C LYS A 63 -2.95 4.90 -12.72
N PHE A 64 -3.40 4.43 -13.86
CA PHE A 64 -2.68 4.62 -15.13
C PHE A 64 -2.59 6.09 -15.56
N LEU A 65 -3.59 6.95 -15.19
CA LEU A 65 -3.57 8.40 -15.46
C LEU A 65 -2.72 9.16 -14.44
N THR A 66 -2.52 8.58 -13.25
CA THR A 66 -1.80 9.21 -12.15
C THR A 66 -0.34 8.78 -12.09
N ARG A 67 0.04 7.71 -12.78
CA ARG A 67 1.44 7.37 -12.99
C ARG A 67 2.14 8.53 -13.68
N SER A 68 3.28 8.92 -13.15
CA SER A 68 4.10 9.99 -13.71
C SER A 68 5.51 9.49 -14.00
N SER A 69 6.27 10.26 -14.74
CA SER A 69 7.70 10.02 -14.93
C SER A 69 8.51 10.16 -13.63
N ARG A 70 7.87 10.58 -12.53
CA ARG A 70 8.52 10.85 -11.24
C ARG A 70 8.31 9.74 -10.23
N SER A 71 7.20 9.02 -10.29
CA SER A 71 6.87 7.93 -9.38
C SER A 71 5.64 7.15 -9.83
N ASP A 72 5.59 5.86 -9.45
CA ASP A 72 4.38 5.05 -9.46
C ASP A 72 3.54 5.19 -8.19
N GLY A 73 3.93 6.08 -7.28
CA GLY A 73 3.27 6.31 -6.02
C GLY A 73 1.78 6.60 -6.17
N ALA A 74 1.01 6.30 -5.14
CA ALA A 74 -0.39 6.69 -5.09
C ALA A 74 -0.50 8.21 -5.23
N PRO A 75 -1.50 8.72 -5.97
CA PRO A 75 -1.70 10.15 -6.12
C PRO A 75 -2.11 10.79 -4.79
N VAL A 76 -1.78 12.07 -4.62
CA VAL A 76 -2.39 12.88 -3.57
C VAL A 76 -3.85 13.12 -3.94
N VAL A 77 -4.78 12.72 -3.10
CA VAL A 77 -6.21 12.84 -3.37
C VAL A 77 -6.78 14.03 -2.61
N LEU A 78 -7.42 14.92 -3.34
CA LEU A 78 -8.17 16.05 -2.81
C LEU A 78 -9.67 15.83 -3.04
N ILE A 79 -10.48 16.29 -2.11
CA ILE A 79 -11.94 16.39 -2.27
C ILE A 79 -12.34 17.86 -2.20
N ASN A 80 -12.86 18.42 -3.29
CA ASN A 80 -13.18 19.84 -3.43
C ASN A 80 -11.99 20.76 -3.11
N GLY A 81 -10.78 20.42 -3.50
CA GLY A 81 -9.56 21.16 -3.20
C GLY A 81 -9.01 20.97 -1.79
N HIS A 82 -9.54 20.04 -1.01
CA HIS A 82 -9.07 19.69 0.34
C HIS A 82 -8.46 18.31 0.34
N LEU A 83 -7.46 18.05 1.16
CA LEU A 83 -6.90 16.71 1.29
C LEU A 83 -7.98 15.75 1.82
N ALA A 84 -8.16 14.62 1.15
CA ALA A 84 -9.15 13.64 1.57
C ALA A 84 -8.74 12.94 2.87
N GLY A 85 -9.65 12.84 3.83
CA GLY A 85 -9.50 11.93 4.96
C GLY A 85 -9.48 10.47 4.48
N LEU A 86 -8.66 9.62 5.12
CA LEU A 86 -8.49 8.23 4.68
C LEU A 86 -9.82 7.45 4.64
N VAL A 87 -10.64 7.63 5.66
CA VAL A 87 -11.94 6.94 5.80
C VAL A 87 -12.95 7.50 4.82
N GLU A 88 -12.96 8.82 4.65
CA GLU A 88 -13.85 9.50 3.71
C GLU A 88 -13.57 9.07 2.29
N PHE A 89 -12.29 9.07 1.90
CA PHE A 89 -11.84 8.68 0.59
C PHE A 89 -12.22 7.23 0.26
N ALA A 90 -11.99 6.29 1.19
CA ALA A 90 -12.18 4.88 0.92
C ALA A 90 -13.64 4.53 0.52
N ASN A 91 -14.62 5.25 1.06
CA ASN A 91 -16.00 4.76 1.08
C ASN A 91 -17.04 5.73 0.47
N LEU A 92 -16.61 6.90 0.00
CA LEU A 92 -17.52 7.83 -0.66
C LEU A 92 -17.96 7.22 -2.01
N PRO A 93 -19.28 7.14 -2.32
CA PRO A 93 -19.74 6.60 -3.58
C PRO A 93 -19.24 7.41 -4.79
N SER A 94 -18.80 6.74 -5.84
CA SER A 94 -18.37 7.38 -7.09
C SER A 94 -19.48 8.24 -7.72
N ASP A 95 -20.75 7.93 -7.47
CA ASP A 95 -21.89 8.70 -7.97
C ASP A 95 -22.02 10.10 -7.35
N ALA A 96 -21.37 10.33 -6.20
CA ALA A 96 -21.31 11.65 -5.56
C ALA A 96 -20.35 12.61 -6.28
N VAL A 97 -19.54 12.10 -7.21
CA VAL A 97 -18.53 12.88 -7.93
C VAL A 97 -19.17 13.65 -9.08
N GLU A 98 -18.84 14.93 -9.21
CA GLU A 98 -19.19 15.78 -10.35
C GLU A 98 -18.12 15.70 -11.43
N ARG A 99 -16.84 15.72 -11.06
CA ARG A 99 -15.71 15.56 -11.95
C ARG A 99 -14.43 15.21 -11.17
N VAL A 100 -13.45 14.67 -11.87
CA VAL A 100 -12.10 14.48 -11.35
C VAL A 100 -11.13 15.31 -12.19
N GLU A 101 -10.31 16.11 -11.51
CA GLU A 101 -9.27 16.93 -12.11
C GLU A 101 -7.91 16.30 -11.81
N VAL A 102 -7.18 15.90 -12.84
CA VAL A 102 -5.79 15.43 -12.72
C VAL A 102 -4.89 16.65 -12.78
N LEU A 103 -4.26 16.98 -11.68
CA LEU A 103 -3.40 18.14 -11.52
C LEU A 103 -1.93 17.75 -11.63
N PRO A 104 -1.05 18.65 -12.09
CA PRO A 104 0.38 18.39 -12.15
C PRO A 104 0.97 18.20 -10.74
N GLU A 105 2.10 17.54 -10.68
CA GLU A 105 2.80 17.17 -9.45
C GLU A 105 3.23 18.38 -8.62
N THR A 106 3.48 19.52 -9.26
CA THR A 106 3.81 20.80 -8.58
C THR A 106 2.69 21.27 -7.62
N VAL A 107 1.45 20.81 -7.82
CA VAL A 107 0.34 21.10 -6.90
C VAL A 107 0.51 20.33 -5.59
N ALA A 108 1.12 19.15 -5.59
CA ALA A 108 1.35 18.36 -4.38
C ALA A 108 2.16 19.14 -3.33
N LEU A 109 3.10 19.96 -3.78
CA LEU A 109 3.89 20.83 -2.90
C LEU A 109 3.03 21.81 -2.12
N GLN A 110 1.95 22.34 -2.71
CA GLN A 110 1.05 23.29 -2.02
C GLN A 110 0.34 22.61 -0.85
N TYR A 111 0.18 21.29 -0.94
CA TYR A 111 -0.39 20.46 0.12
C TYR A 111 0.68 19.80 1.01
N GLY A 112 1.97 20.10 0.73
CA GLY A 112 3.10 19.66 1.52
C GLY A 112 3.49 18.22 1.28
N PHE A 113 3.15 17.69 0.14
CA PHE A 113 3.66 16.41 -0.36
C PHE A 113 4.87 16.66 -1.27
N SER A 114 5.63 15.61 -1.52
CA SER A 114 6.71 15.69 -2.51
C SER A 114 6.12 15.86 -3.91
N GLU A 115 6.87 16.51 -4.78
CA GLU A 115 6.48 16.76 -6.17
C GLU A 115 6.57 15.51 -7.07
N ASN A 116 6.83 14.35 -6.51
CA ASN A 116 6.84 13.08 -7.24
C ASN A 116 5.44 12.44 -7.35
N GLN A 117 4.41 13.03 -6.73
CA GLN A 117 3.04 12.52 -6.73
C GLN A 117 2.12 13.43 -7.55
N ARG A 118 1.34 12.86 -8.46
CA ARG A 118 0.22 13.56 -9.09
C ARG A 118 -0.88 13.84 -8.09
N VAL A 119 -1.64 14.89 -8.35
CA VAL A 119 -2.77 15.26 -7.50
C VAL A 119 -4.06 14.99 -8.25
N LEU A 120 -4.97 14.25 -7.60
CA LEU A 120 -6.35 14.05 -8.06
C LEU A 120 -7.26 14.94 -7.22
N ASN A 121 -7.86 15.96 -7.81
CA ASN A 121 -8.91 16.73 -7.16
C ASN A 121 -10.28 16.17 -7.56
N ILE A 122 -10.94 15.54 -6.62
CA ILE A 122 -12.28 14.98 -6.78
C ILE A 122 -13.29 16.05 -6.38
N VAL A 123 -13.99 16.60 -7.36
CA VAL A 123 -15.02 17.61 -7.13
C VAL A 123 -16.36 16.89 -6.94
N LEU A 124 -16.99 17.09 -5.78
CA LEU A 124 -18.27 16.49 -5.45
C LEU A 124 -19.42 17.34 -5.95
N ARG A 125 -20.56 16.71 -6.19
CA ARG A 125 -21.84 17.37 -6.54
C ARG A 125 -22.26 18.32 -5.41
N GLU A 126 -22.90 19.43 -5.75
CA GLU A 126 -23.37 20.41 -4.75
C GLU A 126 -24.40 19.85 -3.78
N ARG A 127 -25.30 19.03 -4.30
CA ARG A 127 -26.33 18.36 -3.54
C ARG A 127 -26.36 16.90 -3.96
N TYR A 128 -26.19 16.06 -2.98
CA TYR A 128 -26.28 14.62 -3.17
C TYR A 128 -26.76 13.97 -1.89
N ARG A 129 -27.68 13.03 -2.01
CA ARG A 129 -28.14 12.20 -0.90
C ARG A 129 -28.32 10.79 -1.44
N ALA A 130 -27.69 9.83 -0.79
CA ALA A 130 -27.93 8.44 -1.09
C ALA A 130 -27.61 7.55 0.11
N ILE A 131 -28.32 6.44 0.19
CA ILE A 131 -27.92 5.27 0.94
C ILE A 131 -27.42 4.26 -0.09
N SER A 132 -26.19 3.79 0.04
CA SER A 132 -25.63 2.77 -0.81
C SER A 132 -25.39 1.49 -0.05
N THR A 133 -25.72 0.36 -0.65
CA THR A 133 -25.40 -0.97 -0.11
C THR A 133 -24.61 -1.74 -1.17
N ARG A 134 -23.60 -2.49 -0.72
CA ARG A 134 -22.78 -3.38 -1.56
C ARG A 134 -22.69 -4.74 -0.88
N VAL A 135 -22.91 -5.79 -1.65
CA VAL A 135 -22.71 -7.18 -1.24
C VAL A 135 -21.73 -7.79 -2.24
N SER A 136 -20.67 -8.37 -1.73
CA SER A 136 -19.68 -9.07 -2.53
C SER A 136 -19.41 -10.45 -1.92
N GLU A 137 -19.41 -11.44 -2.80
CA GLU A 137 -19.06 -12.81 -2.45
C GLU A 137 -17.94 -13.26 -3.38
N SER A 138 -16.88 -13.82 -2.81
CA SER A 138 -15.77 -14.37 -3.57
C SER A 138 -15.32 -15.70 -3.00
N GLY A 139 -14.66 -16.53 -3.82
CA GLY A 139 -14.11 -17.79 -3.39
C GLY A 139 -13.14 -18.37 -4.40
N ALA A 140 -12.20 -19.17 -3.89
CA ALA A 140 -11.28 -19.94 -4.70
C ALA A 140 -12.03 -21.02 -5.49
N THR A 141 -11.67 -21.24 -6.76
CA THR A 141 -12.32 -22.28 -7.59
C THR A 141 -11.99 -23.69 -7.13
N GLU A 142 -10.90 -23.86 -6.37
CA GLU A 142 -10.52 -25.13 -5.72
C GLU A 142 -11.21 -25.34 -4.37
N GLY A 143 -12.04 -24.36 -3.91
CA GLY A 143 -12.76 -24.40 -2.63
C GLY A 143 -11.90 -23.92 -1.44
N GLY A 144 -12.47 -24.03 -0.23
CA GLY A 144 -11.83 -23.65 1.03
C GLY A 144 -11.86 -22.15 1.33
N ASP A 145 -11.29 -21.30 0.50
CA ASP A 145 -11.28 -19.85 0.68
C ASP A 145 -12.60 -19.22 0.20
N ARG A 146 -13.31 -18.59 1.11
CA ARG A 146 -14.55 -17.86 0.81
C ARG A 146 -14.55 -16.53 1.57
N THR A 147 -14.81 -15.44 0.85
CA THR A 147 -14.91 -14.11 1.43
C THR A 147 -16.29 -13.53 1.16
N THR A 148 -16.97 -13.12 2.22
CA THR A 148 -18.22 -12.36 2.18
C THR A 148 -17.95 -10.95 2.65
N GLN A 149 -18.38 -9.94 1.88
CA GLN A 149 -18.29 -8.52 2.24
C GLN A 149 -19.63 -7.84 2.11
N LEU A 150 -19.98 -7.05 3.13
CA LEU A 150 -21.20 -6.26 3.23
C LEU A 150 -20.84 -4.81 3.57
N ASP A 151 -21.19 -3.87 2.72
CA ASP A 151 -20.97 -2.46 2.99
C ASP A 151 -22.30 -1.70 2.94
N ALA A 152 -22.42 -0.72 3.82
CA ALA A 152 -23.52 0.23 3.84
C ALA A 152 -22.98 1.63 4.07
N SER A 153 -23.41 2.60 3.28
CA SER A 153 -23.03 4.00 3.47
C SER A 153 -24.21 4.94 3.30
N LEU A 154 -24.22 6.00 4.11
CA LEU A 154 -25.14 7.12 4.00
C LEU A 154 -24.32 8.36 3.70
N VAL A 155 -24.61 9.03 2.60
CA VAL A 155 -23.95 10.27 2.21
C VAL A 155 -24.99 11.36 2.02
N ARG A 156 -24.77 12.51 2.65
CA ARG A 156 -25.57 13.72 2.46
C ARG A 156 -24.65 14.91 2.22
N LEU A 157 -24.74 15.48 1.04
CA LEU A 157 -24.03 16.68 0.64
C LEU A 157 -25.00 17.84 0.51
N ASN A 158 -24.66 18.98 1.06
CA ASN A 158 -25.30 20.27 0.86
C ASN A 158 -24.23 21.31 0.51
N SER A 159 -24.63 22.53 0.13
CA SER A 159 -23.69 23.61 -0.19
C SER A 159 -22.63 23.88 0.89
N ASP A 160 -22.97 23.76 2.16
CA ASP A 160 -22.15 24.20 3.29
C ASP A 160 -21.80 23.07 4.26
N ALA A 161 -22.38 21.88 4.08
CA ALA A 161 -22.18 20.78 4.99
C ALA A 161 -22.18 19.42 4.29
N ARG A 162 -21.39 18.51 4.82
CA ARG A 162 -21.30 17.14 4.37
C ARG A 162 -21.36 16.20 5.57
N VAL A 163 -22.15 15.14 5.45
CA VAL A 163 -22.19 14.05 6.42
C VAL A 163 -22.05 12.74 5.67
N THR A 164 -21.09 11.94 6.08
CA THR A 164 -20.89 10.58 5.59
C THR A 164 -20.84 9.62 6.77
N VAL A 165 -21.61 8.54 6.71
CA VAL A 165 -21.54 7.44 7.67
C VAL A 165 -21.40 6.16 6.89
N LEU A 166 -20.53 5.27 7.33
CA LEU A 166 -20.33 3.98 6.71
C LEU A 166 -20.21 2.86 7.74
N GLY A 167 -20.58 1.66 7.32
CA GLY A 167 -20.29 0.41 7.98
C GLY A 167 -19.83 -0.60 6.95
N SER A 168 -18.80 -1.35 7.27
CA SER A 168 -18.28 -2.45 6.46
C SER A 168 -18.08 -3.68 7.35
N PHE A 169 -18.46 -4.82 6.84
CA PHE A 169 -18.22 -6.13 7.43
C PHE A 169 -17.59 -7.03 6.39
N GLN A 170 -16.47 -7.66 6.70
CA GLN A 170 -15.82 -8.67 5.86
C GLN A 170 -15.49 -9.90 6.68
N ASN A 171 -15.77 -11.06 6.11
CA ASN A 171 -15.39 -12.35 6.70
C ASN A 171 -14.74 -13.24 5.65
N ASN A 172 -13.51 -13.70 5.95
CA ASN A 172 -12.75 -14.64 5.15
C ASN A 172 -12.73 -15.98 5.88
N ALA A 173 -13.13 -17.06 5.21
CA ALA A 173 -13.03 -18.40 5.74
C ALA A 173 -11.56 -18.84 5.82
N LYS A 174 -11.25 -19.72 6.76
CA LYS A 174 -9.92 -20.34 6.85
C LYS A 174 -9.69 -21.28 5.68
N LEU A 175 -8.42 -21.47 5.31
CA LEU A 175 -7.95 -22.44 4.34
C LEU A 175 -6.91 -23.34 5.00
N LEU A 176 -7.09 -24.66 4.93
CA LEU A 176 -6.19 -25.63 5.52
C LEU A 176 -5.25 -26.22 4.44
N GLU A 177 -4.12 -26.81 4.87
CA GLU A 177 -3.23 -27.58 4.00
C GLU A 177 -3.96 -28.74 3.33
N SER A 178 -4.81 -29.44 4.10
CA SER A 178 -5.64 -30.54 3.59
C SER A 178 -6.61 -30.11 2.48
N ASP A 179 -7.04 -28.84 2.44
CA ASP A 179 -7.90 -28.30 1.36
C ASP A 179 -7.14 -28.17 0.04
N ARG A 180 -5.81 -28.26 0.07
CA ARG A 180 -4.92 -28.17 -1.11
C ARG A 180 -4.21 -29.47 -1.45
N GLY A 181 -4.67 -30.57 -0.85
CA GLY A 181 -4.10 -31.91 -1.10
C GLY A 181 -2.65 -32.03 -0.67
N ILE A 182 -2.22 -31.20 0.28
CA ILE A 182 -0.89 -31.29 0.88
C ILE A 182 -0.90 -32.45 1.86
N ASP A 183 -0.21 -33.54 1.50
CA ASP A 183 -0.14 -34.75 2.29
C ASP A 183 1.03 -34.67 3.29
N GLN A 184 0.77 -33.99 4.39
CA GLN A 184 1.68 -33.84 5.52
C GLN A 184 0.99 -34.34 6.81
N PRO A 185 1.75 -34.82 7.80
CA PRO A 185 1.21 -35.06 9.13
C PRO A 185 0.38 -33.97 9.64
N ASP A 186 -0.34 -33.54 10.25
CA ASP A 186 -1.02 -32.34 10.73
C ASP A 186 -1.67 -31.44 9.68
N SER A 187 -1.75 -31.80 8.40
CA SER A 187 -2.36 -30.96 7.35
C SER A 187 -3.80 -30.54 7.66
N LEU A 188 -4.53 -31.33 8.48
CA LEU A 188 -5.85 -30.98 9.00
C LEU A 188 -5.80 -29.89 10.11
N TYR A 189 -4.64 -29.67 10.70
CA TYR A 189 -4.40 -28.78 11.83
C TYR A 189 -3.47 -27.62 11.49
N ARG A 190 -3.16 -27.40 10.18
CA ARG A 190 -2.39 -26.27 9.71
C ARG A 190 -3.19 -25.41 8.76
N THR A 191 -3.21 -24.10 9.03
CA THR A 191 -3.88 -23.13 8.16
C THR A 191 -2.88 -22.52 7.18
N LEU A 192 -3.21 -22.60 5.90
CA LEU A 192 -2.58 -21.80 4.83
C LEU A 192 -3.04 -20.34 4.88
N GLN A 193 -4.33 -20.13 5.21
CA GLN A 193 -4.87 -18.80 5.50
C GLN A 193 -5.76 -18.88 6.75
N PRO A 194 -5.58 -17.97 7.73
CA PRO A 194 -6.43 -17.94 8.90
C PRO A 194 -7.83 -17.41 8.56
N GLU A 195 -8.83 -17.82 9.34
CA GLU A 195 -10.11 -17.13 9.38
C GLU A 195 -9.89 -15.68 9.79
N LYS A 196 -10.44 -14.73 9.04
CA LYS A 196 -10.33 -13.30 9.34
C LYS A 196 -11.68 -12.63 9.26
N SER A 197 -12.07 -11.90 10.30
CA SER A 197 -13.19 -10.97 10.24
C SER A 197 -12.70 -9.53 10.45
N GLU A 198 -13.31 -8.62 9.70
CA GLU A 198 -13.00 -7.19 9.76
C GLU A 198 -14.30 -6.39 9.80
N ASP A 199 -14.48 -5.59 10.86
CA ASP A 199 -15.62 -4.73 11.09
C ASP A 199 -15.15 -3.28 11.13
N THR A 200 -15.71 -2.42 10.30
CA THR A 200 -15.40 -0.98 10.29
C THR A 200 -16.67 -0.15 10.42
N VAL A 201 -16.65 0.82 11.32
CA VAL A 201 -17.66 1.89 11.38
C VAL A 201 -16.95 3.23 11.37
N ALA A 202 -17.39 4.14 10.50
CA ALA A 202 -16.82 5.47 10.45
C ALA A 202 -17.86 6.55 10.12
N ALA A 203 -17.56 7.77 10.56
CA ALA A 203 -18.38 8.94 10.27
C ALA A 203 -17.50 10.17 10.04
N THR A 204 -17.91 10.98 9.07
CA THR A 204 -17.28 12.29 8.80
C THR A 204 -18.36 13.36 8.74
N VAL A 205 -18.13 14.46 9.44
CA VAL A 205 -18.97 15.66 9.39
C VAL A 205 -18.09 16.84 9.02
N SER A 206 -18.37 17.48 7.89
CA SER A 206 -17.64 18.67 7.44
C SER A 206 -18.60 19.84 7.28
N ARG A 207 -18.18 21.04 7.70
CA ARG A 207 -18.96 22.26 7.57
C ARG A 207 -18.06 23.49 7.46
N THR A 208 -18.47 24.46 6.65
CA THR A 208 -17.84 25.79 6.63
C THR A 208 -18.55 26.72 7.61
N ILE A 209 -17.81 27.26 8.59
CA ILE A 209 -18.30 28.16 9.64
C ILE A 209 -17.43 29.42 9.61
N LEU A 210 -18.03 30.59 9.37
CA LEU A 210 -17.32 31.88 9.33
C LEU A 210 -16.10 31.90 8.40
N GLY A 211 -16.19 31.23 7.26
CA GLY A 211 -15.10 31.15 6.30
C GLY A 211 -13.99 30.13 6.66
N VAL A 212 -14.13 29.41 7.78
CA VAL A 212 -13.25 28.30 8.15
C VAL A 212 -13.93 26.98 7.81
N SER A 213 -13.30 26.21 6.92
CA SER A 213 -13.73 24.83 6.68
C SER A 213 -13.30 23.95 7.83
N SER A 214 -14.24 23.22 8.42
CA SER A 214 -13.99 22.29 9.52
C SER A 214 -14.46 20.90 9.13
N SER A 215 -13.66 19.86 9.43
CA SER A 215 -14.00 18.45 9.24
C SER A 215 -13.65 17.68 10.49
N LEU A 216 -14.63 16.94 11.00
CA LEU A 216 -14.46 16.00 12.11
C LEU A 216 -14.69 14.59 11.57
N GLU A 217 -13.70 13.73 11.76
CA GLU A 217 -13.73 12.31 11.38
C GLU A 217 -13.56 11.44 12.59
N GLY A 218 -14.33 10.33 12.65
CA GLY A 218 -14.17 9.29 13.65
C GLY A 218 -14.32 7.92 13.02
N SER A 219 -13.47 6.96 13.41
CA SER A 219 -13.57 5.56 12.99
C SER A 219 -13.29 4.59 14.12
N PHE A 220 -13.89 3.42 13.99
CA PHE A 220 -13.59 2.25 14.80
C PHE A 220 -13.46 1.04 13.88
N ASP A 221 -12.30 0.38 13.96
CA ASP A 221 -11.98 -0.80 13.18
C ASP A 221 -11.67 -1.96 14.13
N ARG A 222 -12.25 -3.13 13.87
CA ARG A 222 -11.96 -4.37 14.57
C ARG A 222 -11.54 -5.44 13.58
N VAL A 223 -10.37 -6.05 13.81
CA VAL A 223 -9.86 -7.18 13.04
C VAL A 223 -9.65 -8.37 13.98
N SER A 224 -10.28 -9.50 13.66
CA SER A 224 -10.08 -10.77 14.37
C SER A 224 -9.49 -11.80 13.40
N SER A 225 -8.44 -12.50 13.82
CA SER A 225 -7.79 -13.54 13.06
C SER A 225 -7.67 -14.81 13.90
N LYS A 226 -7.93 -16.01 13.30
CA LYS A 226 -7.82 -17.31 13.96
C LYS A 226 -7.19 -18.31 13.01
N GLY A 227 -6.14 -18.98 13.50
CA GLY A 227 -5.39 -19.98 12.73
C GLY A 227 -5.02 -21.22 13.56
N LEU A 228 -4.43 -22.20 12.89
CA LEU A 228 -3.93 -23.46 13.45
C LEU A 228 -2.49 -23.65 12.98
N GLN A 229 -1.61 -24.13 13.88
CA GLN A 229 -0.16 -24.28 13.67
C GLN A 229 0.31 -25.74 13.87
N GLY A 230 -0.49 -26.69 13.45
CA GLY A 230 -0.25 -28.11 13.69
C GLY A 230 -0.98 -28.61 14.94
N ALA A 231 -0.60 -29.81 15.41
CA ALA A 231 -1.15 -30.42 16.58
C ALA A 231 -0.05 -31.01 17.46
N VAL A 232 -0.36 -31.21 18.74
CA VAL A 232 0.45 -31.97 19.70
C VAL A 232 -0.44 -33.00 20.38
N ASP A 233 0.13 -34.10 20.79
CA ASP A 233 -0.63 -35.13 21.50
C ASP A 233 -0.75 -34.78 22.99
N VAL A 234 -1.99 -34.55 23.43
CA VAL A 234 -2.34 -34.37 24.85
C VAL A 234 -3.19 -35.57 25.26
N ALA A 235 -2.70 -36.38 26.22
CA ALA A 235 -3.37 -37.59 26.68
C ALA A 235 -3.78 -38.54 25.52
N ASP A 236 -2.86 -38.78 24.59
CA ASP A 236 -3.02 -39.64 23.42
C ASP A 236 -4.05 -39.17 22.39
N ALA A 237 -4.38 -37.87 22.40
CA ALA A 237 -5.28 -37.26 21.43
C ALA A 237 -4.65 -36.05 20.75
N PRO A 238 -4.72 -35.92 19.40
CA PRO A 238 -4.18 -34.78 18.67
C PRO A 238 -4.95 -33.51 19.07
N THR A 239 -4.23 -32.56 19.67
CA THR A 239 -4.76 -31.27 20.14
C THR A 239 -4.22 -30.13 19.27
N PRO A 240 -5.07 -29.41 18.54
CA PRO A 240 -4.63 -28.35 17.64
C PRO A 240 -3.95 -27.19 18.37
N LEU A 241 -2.83 -26.72 17.84
CA LEU A 241 -2.16 -25.50 18.28
C LEU A 241 -2.89 -24.28 17.69
N LYS A 242 -3.82 -23.74 18.47
CA LYS A 242 -4.67 -22.61 18.06
C LYS A 242 -3.93 -21.29 18.25
N GLN A 243 -4.08 -20.40 17.25
CA GLN A 243 -3.64 -19.02 17.34
C GLN A 243 -4.79 -18.06 17.07
N SER A 244 -4.83 -16.96 17.80
CA SER A 244 -5.81 -15.91 17.60
C SER A 244 -5.21 -14.53 17.87
N ALA A 245 -5.64 -13.53 17.11
CA ALA A 245 -5.30 -12.15 17.33
C ALA A 245 -6.56 -11.28 17.14
N ASN A 246 -6.78 -10.34 18.06
CA ASN A 246 -7.84 -9.35 17.97
C ASN A 246 -7.24 -7.96 18.07
N THR A 247 -7.38 -7.18 17.01
CA THR A 247 -6.91 -5.80 16.93
C THR A 247 -8.10 -4.85 16.86
N ASN A 248 -8.15 -3.87 17.75
CA ASN A 248 -9.13 -2.80 17.72
C ASN A 248 -8.42 -1.47 17.53
N THR A 249 -8.90 -0.66 16.59
CA THR A 249 -8.38 0.68 16.32
C THR A 249 -9.49 1.70 16.42
N ALA A 250 -9.35 2.67 17.31
CA ALA A 250 -10.23 3.84 17.38
C ALA A 250 -9.45 5.09 16.96
N ARG A 251 -10.04 5.92 16.11
CA ARG A 251 -9.42 7.16 15.60
C ARG A 251 -10.40 8.32 15.67
N VAL A 252 -9.86 9.51 15.94
CA VAL A 252 -10.56 10.78 15.79
C VAL A 252 -9.62 11.82 15.20
N ALA A 253 -10.10 12.61 14.26
CA ALA A 253 -9.33 13.71 13.67
C ALA A 253 -10.22 14.95 13.50
N LEU A 254 -9.68 16.11 13.82
CA LEU A 254 -10.30 17.41 13.57
C LEU A 254 -9.38 18.20 12.68
N GLN A 255 -9.94 18.67 11.59
CA GLN A 255 -9.24 19.48 10.62
C GLN A 255 -9.91 20.83 10.46
N LEU A 256 -9.12 21.89 10.47
CA LEU A 256 -9.56 23.26 10.25
C LEU A 256 -8.71 23.87 9.13
N THR A 257 -9.36 24.58 8.24
CA THR A 257 -8.66 25.30 7.17
C THR A 257 -9.31 26.63 6.92
N GLY A 258 -8.50 27.66 6.77
CA GLY A 258 -8.96 29.01 6.51
C GLY A 258 -7.97 29.82 5.69
N GLN A 259 -8.35 31.05 5.38
CA GLN A 259 -7.51 31.96 4.62
C GLN A 259 -7.20 33.22 5.45
N VAL A 260 -5.97 33.70 5.37
CA VAL A 260 -5.54 34.98 5.93
C VAL A 260 -4.74 35.73 4.88
N GLY A 261 -5.34 36.81 4.36
CA GLY A 261 -4.76 37.54 3.22
C GLY A 261 -4.57 36.61 2.00
N ARG A 262 -3.32 36.50 1.54
CA ARG A 262 -2.94 35.61 0.41
C ARG A 262 -2.48 34.21 0.85
N PHE A 263 -2.51 33.93 2.14
CA PHE A 263 -2.06 32.67 2.69
C PHE A 263 -3.25 31.82 3.11
N VAL A 264 -3.13 30.52 2.87
CA VAL A 264 -4.03 29.49 3.38
C VAL A 264 -3.34 28.85 4.58
N TRP A 265 -4.07 28.75 5.68
CA TRP A 265 -3.60 28.06 6.87
C TRP A 265 -4.41 26.81 7.11
N GLY A 266 -3.77 25.78 7.69
CA GLY A 266 -4.39 24.56 8.11
C GLY A 266 -3.96 24.19 9.53
N ALA A 267 -4.88 23.54 10.25
CA ALA A 267 -4.59 22.92 11.54
C ALA A 267 -5.25 21.53 11.57
N LEU A 268 -4.47 20.50 11.90
CA LEU A 268 -4.92 19.13 12.04
C LEU A 268 -4.55 18.63 13.43
N GLY A 269 -5.57 18.23 14.20
CA GLY A 269 -5.42 17.50 15.45
C GLY A 269 -5.92 16.08 15.28
N SER A 270 -5.17 15.08 15.70
CA SER A 270 -5.58 13.68 15.61
C SER A 270 -5.21 12.89 16.85
N TYR A 271 -6.01 11.86 17.13
CA TYR A 271 -5.71 10.87 18.14
C TYR A 271 -6.14 9.49 17.66
N SER A 272 -5.32 8.48 17.89
CA SER A 272 -5.69 7.10 17.66
C SER A 272 -5.22 6.20 18.79
N ARG A 273 -6.00 5.15 19.05
CA ARG A 273 -5.63 4.07 19.95
C ARG A 273 -5.79 2.74 19.23
N LEU A 274 -4.73 1.99 19.16
CA LEU A 274 -4.67 0.62 18.63
C LEU A 274 -4.39 -0.32 19.80
N THR A 275 -5.20 -1.38 19.96
CA THR A 275 -4.98 -2.43 20.95
C THR A 275 -4.98 -3.78 20.24
N THR A 276 -3.97 -4.59 20.50
CA THR A 276 -3.87 -5.95 19.98
C THR A 276 -3.76 -6.92 21.15
N ASN A 277 -4.64 -7.93 21.14
CA ASN A 277 -4.59 -9.05 22.06
C ASN A 277 -4.37 -10.30 21.22
N SER A 278 -3.28 -11.01 21.45
CA SER A 278 -2.98 -12.28 20.80
C SER A 278 -2.82 -13.41 21.81
N SER A 279 -3.15 -14.60 21.35
CA SER A 279 -2.99 -15.82 22.12
C SER A 279 -2.61 -16.96 21.18
N GLY A 280 -1.53 -17.67 21.46
CA GLY A 280 -1.03 -18.79 20.69
C GLY A 280 -0.63 -19.96 21.54
N ALA A 281 -1.10 -21.16 21.19
CA ALA A 281 -0.56 -22.40 21.73
C ALA A 281 0.78 -22.68 21.06
N ILE A 282 1.81 -22.96 21.87
CA ILE A 282 3.21 -23.07 21.39
C ILE A 282 3.82 -24.48 21.63
N GLY A 283 3.05 -25.41 22.14
CA GLY A 283 3.47 -26.76 22.44
C GLY A 283 2.97 -27.23 23.80
N LEU A 284 3.71 -28.12 24.44
CA LEU A 284 3.41 -28.62 25.79
C LEU A 284 4.36 -27.98 26.80
N ASP A 285 3.85 -27.70 28.00
CA ASP A 285 4.67 -27.33 29.16
C ASP A 285 5.30 -28.57 29.82
N ASP A 286 6.15 -28.36 30.83
CA ASP A 286 6.85 -29.41 31.56
C ASP A 286 5.89 -30.41 32.28
N THR A 287 4.61 -30.05 32.39
CA THR A 287 3.57 -30.90 32.99
C THR A 287 2.74 -31.64 31.97
N GLY A 288 3.03 -31.49 30.67
CA GLY A 288 2.30 -32.12 29.57
C GLY A 288 0.98 -31.42 29.22
N ASN A 289 0.73 -30.22 29.73
CA ASN A 289 -0.40 -29.40 29.35
C ASN A 289 -0.03 -28.44 28.21
N LEU A 290 -1.06 -27.93 27.52
CA LEU A 290 -0.85 -26.98 26.46
C LEU A 290 -0.21 -25.67 26.99
N ALA A 291 0.98 -25.36 26.55
CA ALA A 291 1.64 -24.08 26.81
C ALA A 291 1.01 -23.00 25.92
N VAL A 292 0.62 -21.89 26.51
CA VAL A 292 -0.06 -20.79 25.79
C VAL A 292 0.68 -19.48 26.05
N ASP A 293 1.10 -18.84 24.98
CA ASP A 293 1.60 -17.47 24.97
C ASP A 293 0.43 -16.49 24.81
N ARG A 294 0.38 -15.43 25.63
CA ARG A 294 -0.60 -14.36 25.54
C ARG A 294 0.10 -13.02 25.58
N THR A 295 -0.18 -12.21 24.56
CA THR A 295 0.38 -10.87 24.49
C THR A 295 -0.73 -9.84 24.36
N THR A 296 -0.53 -8.71 25.03
CA THR A 296 -1.40 -7.55 24.91
C THR A 296 -0.55 -6.35 24.61
N SER A 297 -0.87 -5.60 23.57
CA SER A 297 -0.20 -4.34 23.27
C SER A 297 -1.19 -3.21 23.03
N ALA A 298 -0.81 -2.00 23.41
CA ALA A 298 -1.58 -0.79 23.19
C ALA A 298 -0.67 0.34 22.68
N LEU A 299 -1.01 0.89 21.53
CA LEU A 299 -0.36 2.07 20.95
C LEU A 299 -1.34 3.24 20.95
N ASN A 300 -0.99 4.30 21.66
CA ASN A 300 -1.69 5.59 21.63
C ASN A 300 -0.86 6.56 20.80
N THR A 301 -1.46 7.15 19.76
CA THR A 301 -0.80 8.14 18.91
C THR A 301 -1.61 9.43 18.94
N GLY A 302 -0.96 10.54 19.25
CA GLY A 302 -1.55 11.88 19.19
C GLY A 302 -0.72 12.79 18.29
N GLY A 303 -1.35 13.70 17.57
CA GLY A 303 -0.65 14.63 16.71
C GLY A 303 -1.36 15.97 16.59
N LEU A 304 -0.57 17.04 16.51
CA LEU A 304 -0.99 18.37 16.11
C LEU A 304 -0.09 18.85 15.00
N GLN A 305 -0.66 19.31 13.90
CA GLN A 305 0.09 19.88 12.78
C GLN A 305 -0.53 21.20 12.35
N LEU A 306 0.33 22.19 12.14
CA LEU A 306 -0.02 23.50 11.62
C LEU A 306 0.67 23.71 10.29
N SER A 307 0.01 24.36 9.36
CA SER A 307 0.55 24.67 8.05
C SER A 307 0.18 26.08 7.59
N LEU A 308 1.05 26.67 6.79
CA LEU A 308 0.84 27.94 6.13
C LEU A 308 1.39 27.86 4.71
N SER A 309 0.55 28.09 3.71
CA SER A 309 0.94 28.04 2.30
C SER A 309 0.50 29.31 1.57
N GLY A 310 1.30 29.75 0.63
CA GLY A 310 0.93 30.88 -0.22
C GLY A 310 2.06 31.41 -1.07
N ARG A 311 1.74 32.42 -1.87
CA ARG A 311 2.71 33.13 -2.70
C ARG A 311 3.55 34.06 -1.81
N ILE A 312 4.86 33.80 -1.75
CA ILE A 312 5.82 34.59 -0.96
C ILE A 312 6.48 35.69 -1.80
N ALA A 313 6.71 35.45 -3.09
CA ALA A 313 7.34 36.40 -4.01
C ALA A 313 6.81 36.17 -5.44
N THR A 314 7.13 37.09 -6.34
CA THR A 314 6.90 36.95 -7.79
C THR A 314 8.21 37.22 -8.50
N LEU A 315 8.75 36.23 -9.15
CA LEU A 315 9.90 36.33 -10.06
C LEU A 315 9.42 36.67 -11.47
N PRO A 316 10.28 37.13 -12.36
CA PRO A 316 9.91 37.38 -13.76
C PRO A 316 9.31 36.14 -14.44
N ALA A 317 9.80 34.92 -14.09
CA ALA A 317 9.31 33.67 -14.64
C ALA A 317 7.97 33.21 -14.02
N GLY A 318 7.57 33.69 -12.84
CA GLY A 318 6.30 33.32 -12.21
C GLY A 318 6.29 33.54 -10.71
N ALA A 319 5.23 33.03 -10.07
CA ALA A 319 5.05 33.14 -8.63
C ALA A 319 5.87 32.10 -7.87
N VAL A 320 6.56 32.53 -6.83
CA VAL A 320 7.21 31.63 -5.83
C VAL A 320 6.15 31.28 -4.78
N VAL A 321 5.82 30.00 -4.70
CA VAL A 321 4.90 29.47 -3.69
C VAL A 321 5.73 28.73 -2.64
N ALA A 322 5.45 29.01 -1.37
CA ALA A 322 6.06 28.30 -0.26
C ALA A 322 5.01 27.71 0.68
N ASN A 323 5.36 26.59 1.31
CA ASN A 323 4.62 25.95 2.36
C ASN A 323 5.54 25.74 3.57
N ILE A 324 5.07 26.13 4.74
CA ILE A 324 5.73 25.90 6.02
C ILE A 324 4.81 25.04 6.87
N LYS A 325 5.35 24.02 7.51
CA LYS A 325 4.64 23.19 8.48
C LYS A 325 5.41 23.12 9.80
N ALA A 326 4.65 23.02 10.88
CA ALA A 326 5.17 22.69 12.21
C ALA A 326 4.29 21.60 12.81
N GLY A 327 4.89 20.61 13.44
CA GLY A 327 4.18 19.46 13.98
C GLY A 327 4.67 19.10 15.37
N PHE A 328 3.76 18.47 16.13
CA PHE A 328 4.08 17.78 17.37
C PHE A 328 3.37 16.42 17.35
N GLY A 329 4.15 15.36 17.55
CA GLY A 329 3.69 13.98 17.65
C GLY A 329 3.95 13.39 19.03
N TYR A 330 3.05 12.51 19.45
CA TYR A 330 3.17 11.71 20.66
C TYR A 330 2.81 10.26 20.33
N GLN A 331 3.62 9.31 20.80
CA GLN A 331 3.37 7.88 20.72
C GLN A 331 3.64 7.27 22.09
N GLY A 332 2.64 6.63 22.68
CA GLY A 332 2.78 5.85 23.90
C GLY A 332 2.46 4.38 23.60
N PHE A 333 3.45 3.53 23.72
CA PHE A 333 3.34 2.10 23.53
C PHE A 333 3.48 1.35 24.83
N LEU A 334 2.60 0.39 25.07
CA LEU A 334 2.62 -0.51 26.20
C LEU A 334 2.47 -1.94 25.70
N SER A 335 3.28 -2.86 26.16
CA SER A 335 3.12 -4.28 25.93
C SER A 335 3.20 -5.07 27.23
N GLU A 336 2.41 -6.15 27.30
CA GLU A 336 2.36 -7.10 28.41
C GLU A 336 2.37 -8.52 27.81
N ASP A 337 3.32 -9.34 28.28
CA ASP A 337 3.54 -10.70 27.81
C ASP A 337 3.35 -11.66 28.97
N ALA A 338 2.49 -12.65 28.78
CA ALA A 338 2.21 -13.69 29.75
C ALA A 338 2.45 -15.05 29.10
N TYR A 339 3.58 -15.64 29.38
CA TYR A 339 3.94 -16.99 28.98
C TYR A 339 3.51 -18.00 30.07
N SER A 340 3.01 -19.17 29.68
CA SER A 340 2.64 -20.23 30.63
C SER A 340 3.84 -20.64 31.50
N GLY A 341 3.74 -20.39 32.80
CA GLY A 341 4.80 -20.69 33.78
C GLY A 341 5.86 -19.59 33.97
N ALA A 342 5.82 -18.47 33.23
CA ALA A 342 6.72 -17.35 33.39
C ALA A 342 6.06 -16.14 34.08
N PRO A 343 6.81 -15.26 34.77
CA PRO A 343 6.29 -14.00 35.26
C PRO A 343 5.80 -13.09 34.12
N LEU A 344 4.76 -12.31 34.41
CA LEU A 344 4.27 -11.29 33.47
C LEU A 344 5.39 -10.29 33.16
N ALA A 345 5.78 -10.20 31.90
CA ALA A 345 6.69 -9.18 31.43
C ALA A 345 5.91 -7.96 30.95
N ARG A 346 6.38 -6.77 31.30
CA ARG A 346 5.78 -5.49 30.91
C ARG A 346 6.84 -4.55 30.36
N SER A 347 6.56 -3.95 29.23
CA SER A 347 7.43 -2.97 28.60
C SER A 347 6.62 -1.76 28.17
N ASP A 348 7.18 -0.57 28.36
CA ASP A 348 6.56 0.68 27.90
C ASP A 348 7.57 1.62 27.26
N LEU A 349 7.11 2.41 26.30
CA LEU A 349 7.88 3.43 25.60
C LEU A 349 7.02 4.64 25.30
N VAL A 350 7.50 5.80 25.63
CA VAL A 350 6.93 7.07 25.19
C VAL A 350 7.89 7.72 24.21
N ARG A 351 7.39 8.10 23.05
CA ARG A 351 8.12 8.85 22.03
C ARG A 351 7.39 10.15 21.74
N THR A 352 8.15 11.22 21.68
CA THR A 352 7.69 12.52 21.20
C THR A 352 8.49 12.93 19.98
N GLU A 353 7.83 13.64 19.08
CA GLU A 353 8.40 14.14 17.85
C GLU A 353 8.02 15.62 17.69
N ARG A 354 8.97 16.44 17.30
CA ARG A 354 8.75 17.83 16.89
C ARG A 354 9.25 17.96 15.48
N SER A 355 8.41 18.43 14.59
CA SER A 355 8.74 18.54 13.18
C SER A 355 8.60 19.98 12.69
N ALA A 356 9.49 20.37 11.78
CA ALA A 356 9.38 21.60 11.02
C ALA A 356 9.78 21.33 9.57
N SER A 357 8.98 21.76 8.61
CA SER A 357 9.31 21.62 7.19
C SER A 357 9.07 22.89 6.41
N PHE A 358 9.88 23.09 5.37
CA PHE A 358 9.80 24.17 4.42
C PHE A 358 9.88 23.58 3.02
N ASN A 359 8.87 23.88 2.20
CA ASN A 359 8.79 23.45 0.81
C ASN A 359 8.59 24.67 -0.08
N THR A 360 9.28 24.76 -1.21
CA THR A 360 9.11 25.86 -2.15
C THR A 360 9.37 25.44 -3.59
N SER A 361 8.63 26.08 -4.50
CA SER A 361 8.83 25.97 -5.94
C SER A 361 9.25 27.32 -6.51
N LEU A 362 10.34 27.30 -7.27
CA LEU A 362 11.04 28.46 -7.85
C LEU A 362 10.95 28.40 -9.38
N PRO A 363 10.09 29.16 -10.05
CA PRO A 363 10.08 29.27 -11.51
C PRO A 363 11.34 29.99 -11.99
N ILE A 364 12.10 29.36 -12.89
CA ILE A 364 13.38 29.85 -13.41
C ILE A 364 13.20 30.39 -14.83
N ALA A 365 12.50 29.65 -15.71
CA ALA A 365 12.16 30.08 -17.06
C ALA A 365 10.67 29.86 -17.31
N SER A 366 10.07 30.67 -18.16
CA SER A 366 8.67 30.55 -18.53
C SER A 366 8.44 31.03 -19.96
N HIS A 367 7.87 30.13 -20.76
CA HIS A 367 7.45 30.45 -22.12
C HIS A 367 6.37 31.54 -22.13
N ASN A 368 5.37 31.41 -21.24
CA ASN A 368 4.23 32.32 -21.17
C ASN A 368 4.61 33.72 -20.66
N ASN A 369 5.58 33.85 -19.77
CA ASN A 369 6.06 35.11 -19.24
C ASN A 369 7.24 35.69 -20.03
N HIS A 370 7.63 35.06 -21.15
CA HIS A 370 8.75 35.47 -22.00
C HIS A 370 10.11 35.55 -21.29
N VAL A 371 10.31 34.80 -20.21
CA VAL A 371 11.58 34.71 -19.50
C VAL A 371 12.31 33.45 -19.96
N TRP A 372 13.42 33.66 -20.68
CA TRP A 372 14.15 32.58 -21.34
C TRP A 372 13.23 31.66 -22.17
N ALA A 373 12.29 32.24 -22.88
CA ALA A 373 11.21 31.56 -23.58
C ALA A 373 11.69 30.45 -24.53
N GLY A 374 12.89 30.58 -25.08
CA GLY A 374 13.51 29.52 -25.91
C GLY A 374 13.92 28.25 -25.14
N ALA A 375 14.06 28.33 -23.82
CA ALA A 375 14.30 27.17 -22.96
C ALA A 375 13.00 26.44 -22.55
N GLY A 376 11.83 27.01 -22.83
CA GLY A 376 10.55 26.49 -22.34
C GLY A 376 10.26 26.87 -20.89
N ASP A 377 9.51 26.03 -20.19
CA ASP A 377 9.21 26.23 -18.77
C ASP A 377 10.18 25.40 -17.92
N LEU A 378 10.87 26.04 -16.95
CA LEU A 378 11.80 25.41 -16.03
C LEU A 378 11.51 25.88 -14.61
N SER A 379 11.39 24.94 -13.68
CA SER A 379 11.26 25.22 -12.25
C SER A 379 12.21 24.36 -11.42
N ALA A 380 12.61 24.89 -10.28
CA ALA A 380 13.33 24.14 -9.25
C ALA A 380 12.48 24.04 -7.99
N THR A 381 12.58 22.94 -7.26
CA THR A 381 11.91 22.72 -6.00
C THR A 381 12.92 22.40 -4.92
N VAL A 382 12.63 22.84 -3.70
CA VAL A 382 13.44 22.58 -2.51
C VAL A 382 12.50 22.18 -1.37
N ASN A 383 12.75 21.03 -0.77
CA ASN A 383 12.04 20.55 0.40
C ASN A 383 13.06 20.27 1.51
N LEU A 384 12.84 20.83 2.69
CA LEU A 384 13.66 20.64 3.87
C LEU A 384 12.73 20.23 5.01
N SER A 385 13.06 19.17 5.77
CA SER A 385 12.36 18.76 6.97
C SER A 385 13.38 18.49 8.09
N LEU A 386 13.05 18.95 9.27
CA LEU A 386 13.79 18.67 10.49
C LEU A 386 12.82 18.02 11.49
N ASP A 387 13.12 16.78 11.86
CA ASP A 387 12.31 15.98 12.78
C ASP A 387 13.15 15.67 14.02
N ASP A 388 12.83 16.27 15.16
CA ASP A 388 13.47 15.99 16.46
C ASP A 388 12.68 14.92 17.19
N VAL A 389 13.22 13.70 17.17
CA VAL A 389 12.58 12.51 17.71
C VAL A 389 13.26 12.10 18.99
N SER A 390 12.50 11.96 20.09
CA SER A 390 13.07 11.46 21.36
C SER A 390 13.75 10.10 21.12
N ASN A 391 14.93 9.93 21.69
CA ASN A 391 15.84 8.77 21.54
C ASN A 391 16.65 8.69 20.24
N PHE A 392 16.34 9.52 19.21
CA PHE A 392 17.07 9.55 17.94
C PHE A 392 17.66 10.92 17.63
N GLY A 393 17.20 11.98 18.32
CA GLY A 393 17.64 13.35 18.10
C GLY A 393 17.10 13.95 16.81
N ALA A 394 17.80 14.94 16.28
CA ALA A 394 17.42 15.70 15.11
C ALA A 394 17.76 14.95 13.81
N LEU A 395 16.76 14.65 13.01
CA LEU A 395 16.85 13.99 11.72
C LEU A 395 16.54 15.02 10.63
N LEU A 396 17.53 15.35 9.81
CA LEU A 396 17.37 16.25 8.68
C LEU A 396 17.09 15.45 7.43
N SER A 397 16.00 15.80 6.73
CA SER A 397 15.65 15.29 5.42
C SER A 397 15.61 16.43 4.42
N GLN A 398 16.07 16.17 3.20
CA GLN A 398 16.14 17.16 2.13
C GLN A 398 15.82 16.56 0.77
N SER A 399 15.12 17.33 -0.07
CA SER A 399 14.85 16.95 -1.44
C SER A 399 15.01 18.17 -2.37
N TYR A 400 15.59 17.93 -3.52
CA TYR A 400 15.82 18.91 -4.57
C TYR A 400 15.29 18.37 -5.88
N GLY A 401 14.49 19.17 -6.59
CA GLY A 401 13.91 18.80 -7.86
C GLY A 401 14.18 19.84 -8.95
N LEU A 402 14.28 19.38 -10.18
CA LEU A 402 14.24 20.18 -11.40
C LEU A 402 13.13 19.64 -12.29
N ASP A 403 12.33 20.52 -12.81
CA ASP A 403 11.23 20.22 -13.71
C ASP A 403 11.38 21.09 -14.97
N TRP A 404 11.49 20.46 -16.12
CA TRP A 404 11.76 21.13 -17.38
C TRP A 404 10.83 20.67 -18.49
N VAL A 405 10.09 21.62 -19.06
CA VAL A 405 9.20 21.45 -20.20
C VAL A 405 9.75 22.27 -21.37
N PRO A 406 10.77 21.74 -22.12
CA PRO A 406 11.36 22.48 -23.23
C PRO A 406 10.36 22.77 -24.34
N ILE A 407 9.46 21.87 -24.61
CA ILE A 407 8.32 21.99 -25.52
C ILE A 407 7.10 21.30 -24.92
N GLN A 408 5.87 21.71 -25.28
CA GLN A 408 4.62 21.23 -24.68
C GLN A 408 4.43 19.70 -24.61
N LYS A 409 5.16 18.92 -25.44
CA LYS A 409 5.04 17.47 -25.50
C LYS A 409 6.18 16.71 -24.82
N VAL A 410 7.15 17.42 -24.28
CA VAL A 410 8.32 16.83 -23.63
C VAL A 410 8.42 17.36 -22.22
N HIS A 411 8.38 16.46 -21.25
CA HIS A 411 8.51 16.79 -19.84
C HIS A 411 9.69 15.98 -19.27
N LEU A 412 10.66 16.67 -18.71
CA LEU A 412 11.85 16.11 -18.09
C LEU A 412 11.88 16.47 -16.62
N ASN A 413 12.27 15.53 -15.78
CA ASN A 413 12.43 15.80 -14.35
C ASN A 413 13.68 15.10 -13.79
N ALA A 414 14.27 15.74 -12.78
CA ALA A 414 15.32 15.15 -11.97
C ALA A 414 15.05 15.47 -10.49
N ILE A 415 15.07 14.47 -9.63
CA ILE A 415 14.80 14.60 -8.20
C ILE A 415 15.91 13.89 -7.44
N PHE A 416 16.40 14.51 -6.40
CA PHE A 416 17.30 13.92 -5.42
C PHE A 416 16.70 14.09 -4.03
N THR A 417 16.60 13.00 -3.27
CA THR A 417 16.09 13.00 -1.89
C THR A 417 17.07 12.29 -0.97
N ASP A 418 17.33 12.88 0.19
CA ASP A 418 18.07 12.29 1.30
C ASP A 418 17.13 12.35 2.54
N HIS A 419 16.67 11.18 3.00
CA HIS A 419 15.65 11.07 4.02
C HIS A 419 16.11 10.13 5.14
N LYS A 420 15.91 10.55 6.40
CA LYS A 420 16.23 9.75 7.58
C LYS A 420 14.97 9.39 8.33
N THR A 421 14.80 8.09 8.60
CA THR A 421 13.61 7.55 9.28
C THR A 421 14.01 6.75 10.52
N PRO A 422 13.53 7.09 11.73
CA PRO A 422 13.75 6.27 12.90
C PRO A 422 12.91 4.99 12.84
N PRO A 423 13.29 3.89 13.54
CA PRO A 423 12.42 2.72 13.67
C PRO A 423 11.12 3.11 14.35
N THR A 424 10.02 2.43 14.01
CA THR A 424 8.75 2.63 14.71
C THR A 424 8.81 2.16 16.16
N VAL A 425 7.92 2.64 17.03
CA VAL A 425 7.88 2.16 18.43
C VAL A 425 7.57 0.67 18.50
N GLN A 426 6.80 0.14 17.55
CA GLN A 426 6.47 -1.29 17.45
C GLN A 426 7.70 -2.10 17.02
N GLN A 427 8.49 -1.64 16.04
CA GLN A 427 9.75 -2.31 15.66
C GLN A 427 10.74 -2.40 16.82
N VAL A 428 10.69 -1.44 17.76
CA VAL A 428 11.58 -1.42 18.92
C VAL A 428 11.07 -2.27 20.07
N LEU A 429 9.74 -2.29 20.30
CA LEU A 429 9.19 -2.77 21.58
C LEU A 429 7.96 -3.69 21.46
N SER A 430 7.61 -4.18 20.27
CA SER A 430 6.55 -5.20 20.19
C SER A 430 6.89 -6.40 21.07
N PRO A 431 5.89 -7.04 21.71
CA PRO A 431 6.11 -8.23 22.50
C PRO A 431 6.75 -9.35 21.66
N GLU A 432 7.58 -10.16 22.27
CA GLU A 432 8.05 -11.40 21.66
C GLU A 432 6.89 -12.36 21.49
N THR A 433 6.82 -12.99 20.33
CA THR A 433 5.79 -13.97 20.01
C THR A 433 6.46 -15.20 19.39
N PHE A 434 6.14 -16.36 19.93
CA PHE A 434 6.66 -17.65 19.47
C PHE A 434 5.60 -18.32 18.60
N THR A 435 5.97 -18.64 17.37
CA THR A 435 5.11 -19.35 16.42
C THR A 435 5.75 -20.70 16.11
N PRO A 436 5.24 -21.81 16.64
CA PRO A 436 5.78 -23.13 16.38
C PRO A 436 5.40 -23.63 14.99
N ASN A 437 6.12 -24.66 14.50
CA ASN A 437 5.81 -25.38 13.27
C ASN A 437 5.68 -24.50 12.03
N VAL A 438 6.47 -23.40 11.97
CA VAL A 438 6.54 -22.56 10.76
C VAL A 438 7.37 -23.32 9.72
N GLU A 439 6.75 -23.60 8.57
CA GLU A 439 7.46 -24.19 7.46
C GLU A 439 8.42 -23.18 6.82
N MET A 440 9.65 -23.59 6.62
CA MET A 440 10.71 -22.76 6.05
C MET A 440 11.63 -23.60 5.18
N PHE A 441 12.10 -23.01 4.08
CA PHE A 441 13.18 -23.61 3.30
C PHE A 441 14.53 -23.11 3.81
N ASP A 442 15.36 -24.00 4.27
CA ASP A 442 16.74 -23.74 4.68
C ASP A 442 17.65 -23.79 3.46
N PHE A 443 18.03 -22.63 2.94
CA PHE A 443 18.91 -22.53 1.77
C PHE A 443 20.34 -23.02 2.04
N VAL A 444 20.74 -23.22 3.30
CA VAL A 444 22.05 -23.77 3.65
C VAL A 444 22.09 -25.27 3.43
N THR A 445 21.05 -25.97 3.83
CA THR A 445 20.95 -27.44 3.72
C THR A 445 20.18 -27.91 2.50
N GLY A 446 19.46 -26.98 1.80
CA GLY A 446 18.59 -27.33 0.66
C GLY A 446 17.30 -28.07 1.08
N GLN A 447 16.89 -27.99 2.33
CA GLN A 447 15.77 -28.77 2.86
C GLN A 447 14.63 -27.89 3.36
N THR A 448 13.40 -28.41 3.28
CA THR A 448 12.25 -27.83 3.97
C THR A 448 12.22 -28.33 5.40
N VAL A 449 12.16 -27.41 6.36
CA VAL A 449 12.15 -27.66 7.81
C VAL A 449 10.97 -26.95 8.48
N TYR A 450 10.61 -27.43 9.67
CA TYR A 450 9.62 -26.77 10.53
C TYR A 450 10.32 -26.21 11.75
N VAL A 451 10.20 -24.88 11.92
CA VAL A 451 10.92 -24.13 12.96
C VAL A 451 9.96 -23.43 13.91
N THR A 452 10.43 -23.12 15.11
CA THR A 452 9.81 -22.09 15.93
C THR A 452 10.31 -20.73 15.46
N SER A 453 9.42 -19.87 14.98
CA SER A 453 9.73 -18.51 14.57
C SER A 453 9.47 -17.54 15.70
N ILE A 454 10.49 -16.78 16.10
CA ILE A 454 10.37 -15.69 17.08
C ILE A 454 10.19 -14.39 16.33
N THR A 455 9.13 -13.65 16.66
CA THR A 455 8.88 -12.30 16.15
C THR A 455 8.74 -11.31 17.32
N GLY A 456 8.81 -10.01 17.05
CA GLY A 456 8.70 -9.00 18.12
C GLY A 456 9.57 -7.77 17.87
N GLY A 457 9.76 -6.96 18.90
CA GLY A 457 10.56 -5.76 18.86
C GLY A 457 12.06 -6.04 18.95
N ALA A 458 12.86 -5.13 18.39
CA ALA A 458 14.32 -5.13 18.45
C ALA A 458 14.80 -3.77 18.99
N PRO A 459 15.23 -3.66 20.25
CA PRO A 459 15.47 -2.37 20.92
C PRO A 459 16.69 -1.62 20.39
N ASN A 460 17.62 -2.28 19.72
CA ASN A 460 18.88 -1.73 19.26
C ASN A 460 18.87 -1.25 17.80
N LEU A 461 17.70 -1.04 17.22
CA LEU A 461 17.57 -0.57 15.84
C LEU A 461 18.06 0.89 15.71
N ARG A 462 18.78 1.14 14.62
CA ARG A 462 19.24 2.48 14.20
C ARG A 462 18.28 3.07 13.18
N ALA A 463 18.31 4.41 13.06
CA ALA A 463 17.56 5.09 12.00
C ALA A 463 18.11 4.74 10.61
N THR A 464 17.20 4.55 9.66
CA THR A 464 17.50 4.34 8.24
C THR A 464 17.91 5.66 7.59
N ASP A 465 18.94 5.65 6.73
CA ASP A 465 19.35 6.75 5.83
C ASP A 465 19.07 6.31 4.39
N ASP A 466 18.04 6.90 3.75
CA ASP A 466 17.60 6.55 2.40
C ASP A 466 17.88 7.69 1.42
N ARG A 467 18.61 7.39 0.33
CA ARG A 467 18.96 8.32 -0.74
C ARG A 467 18.40 7.83 -2.05
N VAL A 468 17.54 8.66 -2.62
CA VAL A 468 16.85 8.37 -3.88
C VAL A 468 17.23 9.41 -4.91
N ALA A 469 17.59 8.95 -6.11
CA ALA A 469 17.76 9.80 -7.28
C ALA A 469 16.83 9.28 -8.41
N ILE A 470 15.98 10.16 -8.94
CA ILE A 470 15.02 9.86 -10.00
C ILE A 470 15.31 10.76 -11.19
N PHE A 471 15.37 10.16 -12.39
CA PHE A 471 15.44 10.88 -13.68
C PHE A 471 14.31 10.40 -14.56
N GLY A 472 13.41 11.29 -14.94
CA GLY A 472 12.22 10.95 -15.70
C GLY A 472 12.06 11.71 -16.99
N VAL A 473 11.41 11.06 -17.96
CA VAL A 473 10.95 11.65 -19.22
C VAL A 473 9.50 11.23 -19.49
N SER A 474 8.69 12.18 -19.90
CA SER A 474 7.34 11.93 -20.38
C SER A 474 7.16 12.62 -21.73
N LEU A 475 6.61 11.87 -22.70
CA LEU A 475 6.35 12.34 -24.06
C LEU A 475 4.86 12.19 -24.37
N GLY A 476 4.21 13.27 -24.74
CA GLY A 476 2.81 13.19 -25.12
C GLY A 476 2.01 14.50 -25.01
N PRO A 477 0.80 14.52 -25.56
CA PRO A 477 0.19 13.43 -26.34
C PRO A 477 0.91 13.20 -27.69
N LEU A 478 1.14 11.91 -27.99
CA LEU A 478 1.70 11.48 -29.28
C LEU A 478 0.58 11.30 -30.32
N LEU A 479 0.26 10.06 -30.69
CA LEU A 479 -0.87 9.75 -31.57
C LEU A 479 -2.16 9.66 -30.74
N GLY A 480 -3.14 10.50 -31.04
CA GLY A 480 -4.37 10.60 -30.24
C GLY A 480 -4.08 11.12 -28.83
N LYS A 481 -4.46 10.35 -27.79
CA LYS A 481 -4.14 10.61 -26.37
C LYS A 481 -3.14 9.59 -25.82
N THR A 482 -2.16 9.20 -26.63
CA THR A 482 -1.10 8.28 -26.21
C THR A 482 0.05 9.05 -25.54
N THR A 483 0.50 8.57 -24.40
CA THR A 483 1.67 9.09 -23.70
C THR A 483 2.69 7.97 -23.49
N PHE A 484 3.97 8.31 -23.64
CA PHE A 484 5.09 7.49 -23.24
C PHE A 484 5.72 8.07 -22.00
N SER A 485 6.12 7.25 -21.05
CA SER A 485 6.91 7.68 -19.90
C SER A 485 8.02 6.68 -19.60
N ALA A 486 9.15 7.19 -19.16
CA ALA A 486 10.24 6.39 -18.62
C ALA A 486 10.87 7.12 -17.45
N HIS A 487 11.24 6.40 -16.39
CA HIS A 487 12.06 6.92 -15.32
C HIS A 487 13.10 5.90 -14.88
N TYR A 488 14.26 6.40 -14.58
CA TYR A 488 15.34 5.67 -13.94
C TYR A 488 15.38 6.07 -12.48
N GLU A 489 15.40 5.09 -11.60
CA GLU A 489 15.41 5.28 -10.16
C GLU A 489 16.63 4.59 -9.55
N GLN A 490 17.29 5.28 -8.63
CA GLN A 490 18.40 4.74 -7.86
C GLN A 490 18.12 4.94 -6.37
N HIS A 491 18.00 3.85 -5.64
CA HIS A 491 17.90 3.81 -4.18
C HIS A 491 19.22 3.35 -3.57
N ARG A 492 19.64 4.06 -2.54
CA ARG A 492 20.77 3.69 -1.68
C ARG A 492 20.35 3.86 -0.23
N THR A 493 20.02 2.76 0.39
CA THR A 493 19.58 2.74 1.79
C THR A 493 20.68 2.23 2.67
N ARG A 494 21.00 2.96 3.74
CA ARG A 494 21.92 2.54 4.81
C ARG A 494 21.11 2.26 6.06
N ASP A 495 21.59 1.28 6.87
CA ASP A 495 20.92 0.84 8.08
C ASP A 495 19.44 0.53 7.86
N SER A 496 19.12 -0.04 6.68
CA SER A 496 17.75 -0.43 6.32
C SER A 496 17.17 -1.34 7.38
N ILE A 497 15.99 -0.98 7.91
CA ILE A 497 15.28 -1.78 8.90
C ILE A 497 14.37 -2.75 8.18
N GLY A 498 14.56 -4.03 8.40
CA GLY A 498 13.77 -5.09 7.78
C GLY A 498 13.79 -6.38 8.60
N THR A 499 13.02 -7.36 8.15
CA THR A 499 13.16 -8.75 8.60
C THR A 499 14.47 -9.33 8.09
N LEU A 500 14.90 -10.45 8.67
CA LEU A 500 16.04 -11.18 8.15
C LEU A 500 15.79 -11.56 6.68
N PRO A 501 16.81 -11.40 5.79
CA PRO A 501 16.77 -12.04 4.48
C PRO A 501 16.58 -13.55 4.61
N PRO A 502 16.11 -14.25 3.56
CA PRO A 502 16.03 -15.71 3.58
C PRO A 502 17.34 -16.35 4.01
N LEU A 503 17.27 -17.43 4.80
CA LEU A 503 18.42 -18.07 5.44
C LEU A 503 19.39 -18.66 4.41
N THR A 504 20.44 -17.91 4.12
CA THR A 504 21.59 -18.39 3.35
C THR A 504 22.82 -18.48 4.27
N ALA A 505 23.88 -19.15 3.83
CA ALA A 505 25.12 -19.25 4.61
C ALA A 505 25.67 -17.86 5.02
N GLY A 506 25.53 -16.85 4.15
CA GLY A 506 25.95 -15.47 4.45
C GLY A 506 25.05 -14.80 5.52
N VAL A 507 23.76 -15.09 5.53
CA VAL A 507 22.82 -14.56 6.54
C VAL A 507 23.08 -15.22 7.89
N GLU A 508 23.26 -16.54 7.92
CA GLU A 508 23.59 -17.28 9.14
C GLU A 508 24.95 -16.84 9.72
N GLN A 509 25.96 -16.64 8.87
CA GLN A 509 27.25 -16.10 9.30
C GLN A 509 27.15 -14.67 9.86
N ALA A 510 26.24 -13.85 9.32
CA ALA A 510 26.03 -12.48 9.78
C ALA A 510 25.32 -12.42 11.16
N PHE A 511 24.45 -13.38 11.46
CA PHE A 511 23.59 -13.41 12.63
C PHE A 511 23.53 -14.81 13.26
N PRO A 512 24.68 -15.42 13.64
CA PRO A 512 24.69 -16.82 14.11
C PRO A 512 23.81 -17.03 15.35
N GLU A 513 23.63 -16.01 16.17
CA GLU A 513 22.80 -16.05 17.38
C GLU A 513 21.28 -16.16 17.11
N ARG A 514 20.86 -15.98 15.86
CA ARG A 514 19.44 -15.97 15.49
C ARG A 514 18.96 -17.29 14.90
N PHE A 515 19.86 -18.24 14.71
CA PHE A 515 19.55 -19.52 14.10
C PHE A 515 20.02 -20.64 15.03
N ILE A 516 19.07 -21.42 15.56
CA ILE A 516 19.38 -22.54 16.44
C ILE A 516 19.19 -23.83 15.64
N ARG A 517 20.26 -24.64 15.59
CA ARG A 517 20.24 -25.97 14.99
C ARG A 517 20.34 -27.02 16.07
N ASP A 518 19.71 -28.19 15.84
CA ASP A 518 19.86 -29.34 16.71
C ASP A 518 21.23 -30.02 16.52
N VAL A 519 21.41 -31.14 17.22
CA VAL A 519 22.68 -31.93 17.20
C VAL A 519 22.98 -32.52 15.83
N ASP A 520 21.98 -32.71 15.00
CA ASP A 520 22.07 -33.27 13.64
C ASP A 520 22.23 -32.18 12.59
N GLY A 521 22.25 -30.90 13.00
CA GLY A 521 22.38 -29.74 12.15
C GLY A 521 21.07 -29.22 11.55
N THR A 522 19.92 -29.79 11.93
CA THR A 522 18.60 -29.37 11.47
C THR A 522 18.22 -28.04 12.14
N LEU A 523 17.76 -27.07 11.36
CA LEU A 523 17.29 -25.77 11.89
C LEU A 523 15.96 -25.99 12.65
N ILE A 524 15.92 -25.55 13.92
CA ILE A 524 14.75 -25.73 14.81
C ILE A 524 14.14 -24.42 15.29
N GLU A 525 14.93 -23.32 15.30
CA GLU A 525 14.43 -22.02 15.72
C GLU A 525 15.06 -20.90 14.92
N VAL A 526 14.27 -19.86 14.62
CA VAL A 526 14.70 -18.65 13.90
C VAL A 526 14.17 -17.40 14.60
N ASP A 527 15.06 -16.52 15.01
CA ASP A 527 14.69 -15.18 15.51
C ASP A 527 14.53 -14.20 14.35
N ASN A 528 13.30 -14.02 13.90
CA ASN A 528 12.90 -13.15 12.79
C ASN A 528 12.62 -11.69 13.20
N ARG A 529 13.01 -11.27 14.40
CA ARG A 529 12.89 -9.85 14.81
C ARG A 529 13.68 -8.95 13.88
N SER A 530 13.20 -7.73 13.68
CA SER A 530 13.82 -6.75 12.77
C SER A 530 15.30 -6.53 13.04
N VAL A 531 16.06 -6.30 11.95
CA VAL A 531 17.50 -6.00 11.97
C VAL A 531 17.78 -4.76 11.14
N ASN A 532 18.94 -4.10 11.38
CA ASN A 532 19.49 -3.16 10.42
C ASN A 532 20.42 -3.90 9.44
N LEU A 533 20.11 -3.81 8.15
CA LEU A 533 21.00 -4.21 7.08
C LEU A 533 21.91 -3.03 6.73
N GLN A 534 23.21 -3.27 6.61
CA GLN A 534 24.18 -2.18 6.49
C GLN A 534 23.97 -1.30 5.26
N ARG A 535 23.65 -1.91 4.11
CA ARG A 535 23.39 -1.18 2.86
C ARG A 535 22.56 -2.01 1.89
N GLN A 536 21.59 -1.35 1.29
CA GLN A 536 20.84 -1.87 0.16
C GLN A 536 21.00 -0.91 -1.03
N ASN A 537 21.23 -1.43 -2.23
CA ASN A 537 21.27 -0.69 -3.47
C ASN A 537 20.28 -1.29 -4.45
N LEU A 538 19.32 -0.49 -4.87
CA LEU A 538 18.34 -0.86 -5.90
C LEU A 538 18.40 0.19 -7.03
N ASN A 539 18.58 -0.26 -8.28
CA ASN A 539 18.45 0.59 -9.45
C ASN A 539 17.50 -0.07 -10.43
N ASP A 540 16.54 0.67 -10.91
CA ASP A 540 15.60 0.20 -11.92
C ASP A 540 15.30 1.25 -12.98
N LEU A 541 14.85 0.78 -14.14
CA LEU A 541 14.31 1.57 -15.22
C LEU A 541 12.88 1.11 -15.49
N LYS A 542 11.93 2.01 -15.28
CA LYS A 542 10.55 1.74 -15.58
C LYS A 542 10.10 2.57 -16.77
N TRP A 543 9.51 1.92 -17.75
CA TRP A 543 9.08 2.57 -18.98
C TRP A 543 7.81 1.95 -19.53
N GLY A 544 7.01 2.74 -20.25
CA GLY A 544 5.77 2.22 -20.79
C GLY A 544 4.94 3.25 -21.53
N PHE A 545 3.75 2.79 -21.90
CA PHE A 545 2.79 3.55 -22.69
C PHE A 545 1.40 3.51 -22.05
N ASN A 546 0.72 4.66 -22.12
CA ASN A 546 -0.71 4.78 -21.88
C ASN A 546 -1.37 5.27 -23.15
N ALA A 547 -2.43 4.61 -23.59
CA ALA A 547 -3.19 4.97 -24.79
C ALA A 547 -4.68 4.98 -24.49
N TRP A 548 -5.36 6.01 -24.97
CA TRP A 548 -6.80 6.18 -24.82
C TRP A 548 -7.42 6.55 -26.16
N PHE A 549 -8.44 5.76 -26.57
CA PHE A 549 -9.09 5.90 -27.87
C PHE A 549 -10.62 5.94 -27.70
N PRO A 550 -11.30 7.07 -27.97
CA PRO A 550 -12.74 7.08 -28.09
C PRO A 550 -13.15 6.35 -29.39
N PHE A 551 -14.17 5.53 -29.33
CA PHE A 551 -14.78 4.94 -30.51
C PHE A 551 -16.30 5.07 -30.40
N GLN A 552 -16.99 5.44 -31.44
CA GLN A 552 -18.44 5.71 -31.49
C GLN A 552 -18.97 6.65 -30.40
N ASN A 553 -19.81 7.57 -30.75
CA ASN A 553 -20.59 8.34 -29.79
C ASN A 553 -21.65 7.40 -29.16
N SER A 554 -21.87 7.57 -27.84
CA SER A 554 -22.96 6.87 -27.16
C SER A 554 -24.30 7.11 -27.90
N VAL A 555 -25.09 6.06 -28.03
CA VAL A 555 -26.41 6.12 -28.71
C VAL A 555 -27.38 7.12 -28.06
N ARG A 556 -27.12 7.58 -26.83
CA ARG A 556 -27.98 8.44 -26.01
C ARG A 556 -27.32 9.74 -25.50
N GLY A 557 -26.26 10.19 -26.12
CA GLY A 557 -25.62 11.47 -25.74
C GLY A 557 -24.99 11.47 -24.33
N GLY A 558 -24.53 10.32 -23.85
CA GLY A 558 -23.92 10.15 -22.54
C GLY A 558 -22.40 9.86 -22.62
N THR A 559 -21.98 8.88 -21.87
CA THR A 559 -20.58 8.44 -21.73
C THR A 559 -19.99 8.02 -23.08
N PRO A 560 -18.85 8.53 -23.50
CA PRO A 560 -18.21 8.09 -24.74
C PRO A 560 -17.77 6.63 -24.61
N ASN A 561 -18.07 5.85 -25.65
CA ASN A 561 -17.52 4.50 -25.79
C ASN A 561 -16.01 4.61 -26.01
N ARG A 562 -15.23 3.81 -25.32
CA ARG A 562 -13.76 3.96 -25.32
C ARG A 562 -13.01 2.66 -25.10
N PHE A 563 -11.79 2.66 -25.60
CA PHE A 563 -10.77 1.68 -25.31
C PHE A 563 -9.57 2.37 -24.64
N GLU A 564 -9.10 1.79 -23.58
CA GLU A 564 -7.88 2.22 -22.86
C GLU A 564 -6.92 1.04 -22.78
N PHE A 565 -5.64 1.35 -22.93
CA PHE A 565 -4.57 0.37 -22.81
C PHE A 565 -3.36 0.98 -22.15
N SER A 566 -2.78 0.29 -21.20
CA SER A 566 -1.50 0.66 -20.59
C SER A 566 -0.59 -0.56 -20.48
N VAL A 567 0.69 -0.37 -20.69
CA VAL A 567 1.72 -1.38 -20.48
C VAL A 567 2.99 -0.72 -19.96
N PHE A 568 3.56 -1.29 -18.91
CA PHE A 568 4.79 -0.83 -18.27
C PHE A 568 5.71 -2.02 -18.00
N ASP A 569 7.00 -1.86 -18.32
CA ASP A 569 8.07 -2.76 -17.93
C ASP A 569 8.91 -2.10 -16.84
N THR A 570 9.14 -2.82 -15.76
CA THR A 570 10.13 -2.50 -14.75
C THR A 570 11.34 -3.40 -14.96
N TRP A 571 12.44 -2.80 -15.37
CA TRP A 571 13.71 -3.47 -15.58
C TRP A 571 14.63 -3.21 -14.40
N TYR A 572 14.84 -4.22 -13.57
CA TYR A 572 15.77 -4.18 -12.45
C TYR A 572 17.20 -4.33 -12.95
N LEU A 573 17.98 -3.27 -12.82
CA LEU A 573 19.37 -3.20 -13.30
C LEU A 573 20.35 -3.65 -12.22
N LYS A 574 20.00 -3.36 -10.96
CA LYS A 574 20.80 -3.70 -9.79
C LYS A 574 19.87 -3.90 -8.58
N ASP A 575 20.11 -4.97 -7.80
CA ASP A 575 19.47 -5.17 -6.49
C ASP A 575 20.42 -5.98 -5.62
N GLU A 576 21.00 -5.31 -4.61
CA GLU A 576 22.05 -5.86 -3.78
C GLU A 576 21.88 -5.47 -2.32
N ILE A 577 22.14 -6.41 -1.42
CA ILE A 577 22.14 -6.20 0.02
C ILE A 577 23.51 -6.57 0.61
N LEU A 578 24.17 -5.59 1.24
CA LEU A 578 25.28 -5.83 2.15
C LEU A 578 24.72 -5.93 3.57
N ILE A 579 24.76 -7.11 4.15
CA ILE A 579 24.20 -7.36 5.48
C ILE A 579 25.08 -6.70 6.56
N ARG A 580 26.38 -7.03 6.57
CA ARG A 580 27.42 -6.52 7.50
C ARG A 580 28.77 -6.49 6.78
N ASP A 581 29.72 -5.69 7.30
CA ASP A 581 31.10 -5.69 6.83
C ASP A 581 31.73 -7.08 7.01
N GLY A 582 32.46 -7.53 6.01
CA GLY A 582 33.10 -8.85 5.99
C GLY A 582 32.21 -9.98 5.50
N ILE A 583 30.93 -9.76 5.27
CA ILE A 583 30.00 -10.73 4.67
C ILE A 583 29.86 -10.42 3.16
N PRO A 584 29.83 -11.42 2.29
CA PRO A 584 29.58 -11.20 0.87
C PRO A 584 28.25 -10.51 0.62
N THR A 585 28.22 -9.60 -0.37
CA THR A 585 27.00 -8.90 -0.76
C THR A 585 26.03 -9.88 -1.43
N LEU A 586 24.79 -9.93 -0.97
CA LEU A 586 23.73 -10.69 -1.61
C LEU A 586 23.31 -9.98 -2.90
N ASN A 587 23.41 -10.66 -4.05
CA ASN A 587 22.94 -10.15 -5.33
C ASN A 587 21.59 -10.82 -5.65
N LEU A 588 20.49 -10.07 -5.42
CA LEU A 588 19.12 -10.58 -5.53
C LEU A 588 18.70 -10.88 -6.99
N LEU A 589 19.40 -10.28 -7.96
CA LEU A 589 19.20 -10.57 -9.39
C LEU A 589 19.98 -11.80 -9.87
N ASN A 590 20.94 -12.28 -9.08
CA ASN A 590 21.83 -13.39 -9.47
C ASN A 590 22.12 -14.27 -8.26
N GLY A 591 21.32 -15.30 -8.05
CA GLY A 591 21.59 -16.40 -7.12
C GLY A 591 21.16 -16.15 -5.67
N ALA A 592 21.01 -14.92 -5.19
CA ALA A 592 20.52 -14.70 -3.83
C ALA A 592 18.98 -14.63 -3.77
N PRO A 593 18.33 -15.25 -2.78
CA PRO A 593 16.89 -15.13 -2.62
C PRO A 593 16.51 -13.72 -2.13
N SER A 594 15.50 -13.12 -2.75
CA SER A 594 14.95 -11.82 -2.34
C SER A 594 13.84 -11.95 -1.30
N THR A 595 13.11 -13.06 -1.37
CA THR A 595 12.03 -13.43 -0.47
C THR A 595 12.05 -14.95 -0.26
N ALA A 596 11.23 -15.47 0.63
CA ALA A 596 11.03 -16.92 0.75
C ALA A 596 10.53 -17.56 -0.56
N ALA A 597 9.98 -16.77 -1.49
CA ALA A 597 9.43 -17.24 -2.76
C ALA A 597 10.39 -17.08 -3.96
N GLY A 598 11.68 -16.85 -3.75
CA GLY A 598 12.68 -16.87 -4.81
C GLY A 598 13.50 -15.60 -5.00
N GLY A 599 14.19 -15.49 -6.13
CA GLY A 599 15.01 -14.34 -6.49
C GLY A 599 14.20 -13.17 -7.06
N GLN A 600 14.85 -12.02 -7.24
CA GLN A 600 14.25 -10.85 -7.89
C GLN A 600 14.25 -11.03 -9.42
N PRO A 601 13.09 -11.00 -10.11
CA PRO A 601 13.06 -11.06 -11.56
C PRO A 601 13.67 -9.78 -12.16
N ARG A 602 14.43 -9.91 -13.27
CA ARG A 602 15.00 -8.75 -13.96
C ARG A 602 13.96 -7.89 -14.64
N HIS A 603 12.86 -8.47 -15.08
CA HIS A 603 11.76 -7.78 -15.73
C HIS A 603 10.43 -8.14 -15.08
N GLN A 604 9.61 -7.11 -14.87
CA GLN A 604 8.21 -7.24 -14.51
C GLN A 604 7.39 -6.36 -15.44
N ILE A 605 6.43 -6.98 -16.15
CA ILE A 605 5.55 -6.29 -17.08
C ILE A 605 4.14 -6.25 -16.48
N ASP A 606 3.62 -5.05 -16.29
CA ASP A 606 2.25 -4.79 -15.86
C ASP A 606 1.45 -4.17 -17.00
N TRP A 607 0.27 -4.70 -17.28
CA TRP A 607 -0.60 -4.17 -18.33
C TRP A 607 -2.07 -4.17 -17.93
N THR A 608 -2.83 -3.24 -18.53
CA THR A 608 -4.27 -3.11 -18.33
C THR A 608 -4.94 -2.75 -19.66
N ALA A 609 -6.06 -3.36 -19.94
CA ALA A 609 -6.94 -3.03 -21.08
C ALA A 609 -8.37 -2.87 -20.59
N LEU A 610 -9.04 -1.78 -20.93
CA LEU A 610 -10.41 -1.47 -20.57
C LEU A 610 -11.21 -1.15 -21.81
N VAL A 611 -12.36 -1.77 -21.94
CA VAL A 611 -13.40 -1.42 -22.95
C VAL A 611 -14.67 -1.06 -22.22
N TYR A 612 -15.28 0.06 -22.60
CA TYR A 612 -16.59 0.47 -22.09
C TYR A 612 -17.53 0.82 -23.24
N ARG A 613 -18.76 0.31 -23.17
CA ARG A 613 -19.81 0.59 -24.13
C ARG A 613 -21.20 0.60 -23.49
N ASP A 614 -21.89 1.76 -23.52
CA ASP A 614 -23.32 1.93 -23.19
C ASP A 614 -23.77 1.26 -21.86
N GLY A 615 -22.97 1.36 -20.80
CA GLY A 615 -23.27 0.78 -19.49
C GLY A 615 -22.64 -0.60 -19.24
N LEU A 616 -22.01 -1.20 -20.25
CA LEU A 616 -21.20 -2.42 -20.09
C LEU A 616 -19.71 -2.08 -20.11
N GLY A 617 -18.98 -2.70 -19.23
CA GLY A 617 -17.51 -2.60 -19.21
C GLY A 617 -16.85 -3.94 -19.04
N ALA A 618 -15.68 -4.07 -19.66
CA ALA A 618 -14.79 -5.21 -19.50
C ALA A 618 -13.36 -4.70 -19.29
N ALA A 619 -12.71 -5.14 -18.23
CA ALA A 619 -11.32 -4.84 -17.94
C ALA A 619 -10.52 -6.13 -17.86
N LEU A 620 -9.37 -6.15 -18.51
CA LEU A 620 -8.32 -7.16 -18.36
C LEU A 620 -7.11 -6.48 -17.75
N SER A 621 -6.50 -7.09 -16.78
CA SER A 621 -5.19 -6.67 -16.26
C SER A 621 -4.29 -7.88 -16.07
N GLY A 622 -2.99 -7.69 -16.20
CA GLY A 622 -2.06 -8.79 -16.00
C GLY A 622 -0.70 -8.29 -15.55
N THR A 623 0.00 -9.19 -14.87
CA THR A 623 1.39 -9.03 -14.48
C THR A 623 2.17 -10.24 -14.97
N TRP A 624 3.31 -9.98 -15.61
CA TRP A 624 4.27 -11.01 -15.97
C TRP A 624 5.59 -10.73 -15.27
N LYS A 625 6.16 -11.75 -14.62
CA LYS A 625 7.46 -11.73 -13.96
C LYS A 625 8.37 -12.73 -14.64
N GLY A 626 9.61 -12.32 -14.91
CA GLY A 626 10.64 -13.19 -15.50
C GLY A 626 11.03 -14.34 -14.56
N ALA A 627 11.59 -15.39 -15.14
CA ALA A 627 12.16 -16.51 -14.38
C ALA A 627 13.37 -16.05 -13.56
N THR A 628 13.60 -16.73 -12.42
CA THR A 628 14.74 -16.48 -11.53
C THR A 628 15.41 -17.80 -11.13
N SER A 629 16.65 -17.70 -10.68
CA SER A 629 17.38 -18.81 -10.09
C SER A 629 18.01 -18.39 -8.77
N VAL A 630 17.99 -19.27 -7.79
CA VAL A 630 18.53 -19.02 -6.45
C VAL A 630 19.48 -20.15 -6.08
N GLU A 631 20.62 -19.81 -5.53
CA GLU A 631 21.60 -20.78 -5.02
C GLU A 631 21.12 -21.35 -3.68
N SER A 632 21.29 -22.66 -3.49
CA SER A 632 20.97 -23.41 -2.28
C SER A 632 21.97 -24.54 -2.09
N GLY A 633 21.86 -25.27 -0.95
CA GLY A 633 22.81 -26.32 -0.60
C GLY A 633 24.08 -25.80 0.07
N ASP A 634 24.88 -26.72 0.58
CA ASP A 634 26.14 -26.39 1.23
C ASP A 634 27.29 -26.14 0.20
N ALA A 635 28.41 -25.63 0.67
CA ALA A 635 29.57 -25.35 -0.20
C ALA A 635 30.18 -26.61 -0.83
N LEU A 636 29.91 -27.80 -0.30
CA LEU A 636 30.41 -29.09 -0.79
C LEU A 636 29.42 -29.72 -1.78
N ALA A 637 28.13 -29.39 -1.69
CA ALA A 637 27.07 -29.84 -2.57
C ALA A 637 26.20 -28.64 -2.99
N PRO A 638 26.71 -27.72 -3.83
CA PRO A 638 25.97 -26.57 -4.27
C PRO A 638 24.80 -27.00 -5.18
N GLU A 639 23.62 -26.52 -4.87
CA GLU A 639 22.38 -26.73 -5.61
C GLU A 639 21.80 -25.38 -6.07
N SER A 640 20.82 -25.44 -6.94
CA SER A 640 20.08 -24.25 -7.36
C SER A 640 18.60 -24.56 -7.49
N LEU A 641 17.80 -23.58 -7.12
CA LEU A 641 16.36 -23.59 -7.36
C LEU A 641 16.02 -22.72 -8.55
N SER A 642 15.32 -23.30 -9.51
CA SER A 642 14.81 -22.60 -10.69
C SER A 642 13.36 -22.25 -10.50
N PHE A 643 13.02 -20.97 -10.56
CA PHE A 643 11.68 -20.44 -10.48
C PHE A 643 11.19 -20.06 -11.87
N SER A 644 10.12 -20.67 -12.34
CA SER A 644 9.54 -20.39 -13.66
C SER A 644 9.06 -18.94 -13.77
N ALA A 645 9.00 -18.42 -15.00
CA ALA A 645 8.30 -17.16 -15.24
C ALA A 645 6.81 -17.32 -14.91
N LEU A 646 6.22 -16.28 -14.30
CA LEU A 646 4.82 -16.30 -13.90
C LEU A 646 4.07 -15.14 -14.57
N GLY A 647 3.03 -15.48 -15.35
CA GLY A 647 2.08 -14.53 -15.90
C GLY A 647 0.68 -14.77 -15.38
N THR A 648 0.10 -13.79 -14.69
CA THR A 648 -1.29 -13.83 -14.22
C THR A 648 -2.15 -12.83 -14.97
N VAL A 649 -3.41 -13.18 -15.25
CA VAL A 649 -4.38 -12.32 -15.93
C VAL A 649 -5.65 -12.29 -15.09
N ASN A 650 -6.19 -11.10 -14.88
CA ASN A 650 -7.46 -10.86 -14.19
C ASN A 650 -8.48 -10.33 -15.16
N LEU A 651 -9.73 -10.78 -15.04
CA LEU A 651 -10.87 -10.31 -15.80
C LEU A 651 -11.89 -9.67 -14.87
N ARG A 652 -12.38 -8.48 -15.21
CA ARG A 652 -13.52 -7.85 -14.55
C ARG A 652 -14.55 -7.44 -15.61
N LEU A 653 -15.77 -7.91 -15.45
CA LEU A 653 -16.95 -7.51 -16.24
C LEU A 653 -17.87 -6.74 -15.32
N PHE A 654 -18.45 -5.64 -15.80
CA PHE A 654 -19.42 -4.89 -15.01
C PHE A 654 -20.54 -4.34 -15.88
N ALA A 655 -21.71 -4.19 -15.27
CA ALA A 655 -22.91 -3.68 -15.91
C ALA A 655 -23.61 -2.66 -15.00
N ASP A 656 -23.83 -1.45 -15.49
CA ASP A 656 -24.71 -0.45 -14.88
C ASP A 656 -26.12 -0.68 -15.43
N LEU A 657 -26.97 -1.36 -14.65
CA LEU A 657 -28.29 -1.80 -15.08
C LEU A 657 -29.24 -0.62 -15.36
N GLY A 658 -29.02 0.53 -14.70
CA GLY A 658 -29.81 1.74 -14.96
C GLY A 658 -29.51 2.41 -16.31
N ARG A 659 -28.42 1.99 -16.99
CA ARG A 659 -27.98 2.55 -18.27
C ARG A 659 -28.14 1.59 -19.45
N LEU A 660 -28.25 0.30 -19.17
CA LEU A 660 -28.43 -0.70 -20.24
C LEU A 660 -29.73 -0.46 -21.00
N PRO A 661 -29.69 -0.46 -22.33
CA PRO A 661 -30.89 -0.29 -23.16
C PRO A 661 -32.04 -1.26 -22.83
N ALA A 662 -31.68 -2.45 -22.35
CA ALA A 662 -32.66 -3.50 -22.03
C ALA A 662 -33.34 -3.31 -20.67
N THR A 663 -32.75 -2.57 -19.73
CA THR A 663 -33.21 -2.53 -18.32
C THR A 663 -33.44 -1.13 -17.76
N HIS A 664 -33.00 -0.07 -18.46
CA HIS A 664 -33.04 1.32 -17.96
C HIS A 664 -34.46 1.86 -17.65
N ASP A 665 -35.50 1.30 -18.24
CA ASP A 665 -36.87 1.75 -18.00
C ASP A 665 -37.45 1.24 -16.66
N HIS A 666 -36.80 0.26 -16.05
CA HIS A 666 -37.24 -0.28 -14.79
C HIS A 666 -36.69 0.56 -13.60
N SER A 667 -37.57 1.01 -12.73
CA SER A 667 -37.17 1.85 -11.57
C SER A 667 -36.19 1.15 -10.61
N TRP A 668 -36.27 -0.18 -10.49
CA TRP A 668 -35.43 -0.96 -9.59
C TRP A 668 -33.97 -1.06 -10.07
N THR A 669 -33.69 -0.83 -11.34
CA THR A 669 -32.33 -0.89 -11.90
C THR A 669 -31.53 0.41 -11.70
N ARG A 670 -32.22 1.54 -11.43
CA ARG A 670 -31.55 2.83 -11.22
C ARG A 670 -30.58 2.77 -10.04
N GLY A 671 -29.32 3.17 -10.26
CA GLY A 671 -28.26 3.10 -9.24
C GLY A 671 -27.84 1.66 -8.88
N MET A 672 -28.20 0.66 -9.70
CA MET A 672 -27.79 -0.73 -9.50
C MET A 672 -26.66 -1.10 -10.46
N ARG A 673 -25.58 -1.61 -9.91
CA ARG A 673 -24.43 -2.14 -10.65
C ARG A 673 -24.14 -3.57 -10.21
N VAL A 674 -23.79 -4.39 -11.19
CA VAL A 674 -23.35 -5.77 -10.99
C VAL A 674 -21.94 -5.90 -11.59
N ALA A 675 -21.02 -6.48 -10.84
CA ALA A 675 -19.67 -6.79 -11.32
C ALA A 675 -19.34 -8.26 -11.07
N PHE A 676 -18.72 -8.88 -12.07
CA PHE A 676 -18.17 -10.22 -12.01
C PHE A 676 -16.67 -10.12 -12.24
N GLN A 677 -15.87 -10.74 -11.36
CA GLN A 677 -14.43 -10.70 -11.45
C GLN A 677 -13.85 -12.10 -11.33
N VAL A 678 -12.81 -12.36 -12.10
CA VAL A 678 -11.97 -13.55 -11.98
C VAL A 678 -10.53 -13.09 -11.82
N LEU A 679 -9.95 -13.38 -10.67
CA LEU A 679 -8.52 -13.20 -10.44
C LEU A 679 -7.79 -14.48 -10.87
N ASN A 680 -6.60 -14.30 -11.41
CA ASN A 680 -5.80 -15.41 -11.95
C ASN A 680 -6.60 -16.30 -12.91
N LEU A 681 -7.16 -15.69 -13.97
CA LEU A 681 -8.10 -16.30 -14.93
C LEU A 681 -7.66 -17.70 -15.42
N PHE A 682 -6.36 -17.89 -15.63
CA PHE A 682 -5.78 -19.13 -16.15
C PHE A 682 -5.28 -20.07 -15.09
N ASP A 683 -5.49 -19.76 -13.81
CA ASP A 683 -5.04 -20.53 -12.63
C ASP A 683 -3.53 -20.85 -12.67
N ARG A 684 -2.73 -19.85 -13.07
CA ARG A 684 -1.28 -20.01 -13.19
C ARG A 684 -0.62 -19.89 -11.83
N ARG A 685 0.22 -20.86 -11.53
CA ARG A 685 1.07 -20.89 -10.33
C ARG A 685 2.53 -21.01 -10.75
N GLN A 686 3.42 -20.50 -9.93
CA GLN A 686 4.86 -20.61 -10.15
C GLN A 686 5.28 -22.06 -9.92
N SER A 687 6.05 -22.64 -10.83
CA SER A 687 6.76 -23.90 -10.60
C SER A 687 8.17 -23.61 -10.13
N VAL A 688 8.64 -24.43 -9.20
CA VAL A 688 9.99 -24.38 -8.66
C VAL A 688 10.58 -25.76 -8.74
N GLU A 689 11.79 -25.86 -9.25
CA GLU A 689 12.50 -27.10 -9.42
C GLU A 689 13.94 -26.96 -8.88
N ASP A 690 14.42 -27.96 -8.18
CA ASP A 690 15.82 -28.09 -7.78
C ASP A 690 16.68 -28.62 -8.95
N SER A 691 17.97 -28.83 -8.72
CA SER A 691 18.91 -29.37 -9.71
C SER A 691 18.60 -30.80 -10.17
N ALA A 692 17.77 -31.55 -9.42
CA ALA A 692 17.29 -32.88 -9.77
C ALA A 692 15.93 -32.86 -10.50
N GLY A 693 15.32 -31.70 -10.68
CA GLY A 693 13.98 -31.53 -11.27
C GLY A 693 12.85 -31.82 -10.29
N LEU A 694 13.12 -31.82 -8.98
CA LEU A 694 12.12 -32.03 -7.94
C LEU A 694 11.68 -30.66 -7.35
N THR A 695 10.42 -30.59 -6.94
CA THR A 695 9.90 -29.41 -6.23
C THR A 695 10.05 -29.62 -4.72
N PRO A 696 10.87 -28.82 -4.01
CA PRO A 696 10.91 -28.86 -2.56
C PRO A 696 9.54 -28.52 -1.95
N LEU A 697 9.20 -29.17 -0.84
CA LEU A 697 7.87 -29.05 -0.24
C LEU A 697 7.47 -27.58 0.00
N ALA A 698 8.36 -26.77 0.56
CA ALA A 698 8.15 -25.36 0.82
C ALA A 698 7.80 -24.54 -0.43
N PHE A 699 8.11 -25.00 -1.61
CA PHE A 699 7.80 -24.38 -2.88
C PHE A 699 6.70 -25.08 -3.67
N ALA A 700 6.01 -26.05 -3.05
CA ALA A 700 4.85 -26.66 -3.68
C ALA A 700 3.79 -25.60 -4.03
N PRO A 701 3.09 -25.71 -5.16
CA PRO A 701 2.13 -24.69 -5.62
C PRO A 701 1.07 -24.32 -4.58
N GLY A 702 0.63 -25.28 -3.75
CA GLY A 702 -0.33 -25.04 -2.67
C GLY A 702 0.21 -24.15 -1.53
N TYR A 703 1.53 -24.07 -1.37
CA TYR A 703 2.17 -23.17 -0.41
C TYR A 703 2.49 -21.80 -1.03
N LEU A 704 2.96 -21.75 -2.27
CA LEU A 704 3.30 -20.48 -2.94
C LEU A 704 2.07 -19.63 -3.28
N ASP A 705 1.01 -20.29 -3.74
CA ASP A 705 -0.28 -19.65 -4.04
C ASP A 705 -1.42 -20.58 -3.60
N PRO A 706 -1.80 -20.54 -2.31
CA PRO A 706 -2.82 -21.43 -1.77
C PRO A 706 -4.22 -21.14 -2.31
N VAL A 707 -4.49 -19.94 -2.80
CA VAL A 707 -5.81 -19.52 -3.27
C VAL A 707 -6.02 -19.85 -4.74
N GLY A 708 -5.02 -19.61 -5.60
CA GLY A 708 -5.12 -19.80 -7.04
C GLY A 708 -6.17 -18.90 -7.68
N ARG A 709 -6.95 -19.44 -8.61
CA ARG A 709 -8.02 -18.70 -9.28
C ARG A 709 -9.18 -18.42 -8.34
N THR A 710 -9.59 -17.14 -8.28
CA THR A 710 -10.71 -16.67 -7.46
C THR A 710 -11.80 -16.08 -8.34
N VAL A 711 -13.05 -16.37 -8.03
CA VAL A 711 -14.24 -15.82 -8.70
C VAL A 711 -15.03 -14.99 -7.70
N SER A 712 -15.45 -13.79 -8.09
CA SER A 712 -16.29 -12.94 -7.24
C SER A 712 -17.48 -12.35 -7.99
N LEU A 713 -18.58 -12.15 -7.26
CA LEU A 713 -19.77 -11.44 -7.72
C LEU A 713 -20.07 -10.31 -6.72
N THR A 714 -20.17 -9.10 -7.25
CA THR A 714 -20.52 -7.91 -6.46
C THR A 714 -21.81 -7.30 -6.99
N VAL A 715 -22.71 -6.99 -6.10
CA VAL A 715 -23.95 -6.25 -6.39
C VAL A 715 -23.98 -5.01 -5.50
N ARG A 716 -24.07 -3.85 -6.14
CA ARG A 716 -24.24 -2.56 -5.48
C ARG A 716 -25.58 -1.95 -5.83
N LYS A 717 -26.22 -1.31 -4.85
CA LYS A 717 -27.44 -0.54 -5.02
C LYS A 717 -27.35 0.80 -4.28
N ALA A 718 -27.56 1.89 -5.00
CA ALA A 718 -27.73 3.23 -4.44
C ALA A 718 -29.20 3.62 -4.46
N PHE A 719 -29.70 4.10 -3.32
CA PHE A 719 -31.03 4.63 -3.12
C PHE A 719 -30.91 6.15 -2.93
N PRO A 720 -31.49 6.98 -3.82
CA PRO A 720 -31.39 8.43 -3.78
C PRO A 720 -32.13 9.06 -2.58
#